data_2826e1229aaf3efa61681569c426eb6c
#
_entry.id   2826e1229aaf3efa61681569c426eb6c
#
_cell.length_a   1.000
_cell.length_b   1.000
_cell.length_c   1.000
_cell.angle_alpha   90.00
_cell.angle_beta   90.00
_cell.angle_gamma   90.00
#
_symmetry.space_group_name_H-M   'P 1'
#
loop_
_entity.id
_entity.type
_entity.pdbx_description
1 polymer ?
#
loop_
_entity_poly.entity_id
_entity_poly.type
_entity_poly.pdbx_seq_one_letter_code
_entity_poly.pdbx_strand_id
1 'polypeptide(L)'
;MPCTLELQPAVLSPEDAHDRTRLGATPVGDGTSFVVVAPHASAVDLCLLQTDGAGAVVSERRVGMHGPRRGAWGAHVSGVGPGQRYAYRVHGEWNPSEGLLANPRKLTLDPYARALEGTPVLGPEIFAHEVDADYNPLYVPFTPSALDSAGHVAIGVVTGPSFPVVAGPKVPEERTVIYETHVKGLTLNMSGVPPELRGTYAGLAHPVTVNYLKTLGVTTIELLPIHASFSEVFLLTRGRTNYWGYSTLSYFAPEPSYATRAARKAGPQAVLDEVRGMVSILHEAGLEIIMDVVYNHTCESGMSGPSLSLRGLDDLEYYLHAPHRPAQYIDVTGTGNTVDFRSTRAVQLTLDSLRYWAGDVGVDGFRFDLAVTLGRNATEFHPHHPLLVGMATDPLLSGVKLIAEPWDVGPGGWRTGEFPAPFHDWNDRYRGTVRSFWLADVSEMTRGRPGSGVRDLATRLAGSADMFSHGEYPGGRGPLASVNFVTAHDGFTLRDLVSYDHKNNLANGEDNRDGTDDNRSWNHGTDGDVPEGIDAGPLEVLRRRSSRNVLGTLLVSAGTPMLLGGDEMGRSQGGNNNSYCQDSPISWYDWDLAPWQNDLIATTRFLLRLRDEHPVMRPAAFASGRPADGDEIADLAWYRADGEPMQGWTWHDPATRVIQMLRSGRTLGDDDLLVIINGSLDQVDVVLPDAHGKDWHLTWDSTWPVPRPHSSAFALARRVKRGPAAHWRAINPEGARAARTGATDCRQDRPGDTTTLESLTMRIYLSGERLEPVVEPDPAPVPALAQDQ
;
A
#
# COMPACT_ATOMS: atom_id res chain seq x y z
N MET A 1 32.64 -15.70 27.95
CA MET A 1 32.76 -16.65 26.81
C MET A 1 31.73 -17.75 27.04
N PRO A 2 30.73 -17.93 26.16
CA PRO A 2 29.85 -19.08 26.28
C PRO A 2 30.62 -20.36 26.07
N CYS A 3 30.30 -21.38 26.88
CA CYS A 3 30.93 -22.69 26.84
C CYS A 3 30.52 -23.40 25.55
N THR A 4 31.44 -23.57 24.60
CA THR A 4 31.22 -24.31 23.36
C THR A 4 31.32 -25.81 23.66
N LEU A 5 30.21 -26.56 23.55
CA LEU A 5 30.21 -28.02 23.53
C LEU A 5 30.24 -28.47 22.06
N GLU A 6 31.39 -28.97 21.61
CA GLU A 6 31.46 -29.68 20.31
C GLU A 6 30.69 -31.00 20.40
N LEU A 7 29.74 -31.19 19.51
CA LEU A 7 29.00 -32.45 19.36
C LEU A 7 29.36 -33.11 18.04
N GLN A 8 29.31 -34.47 18.08
CA GLN A 8 29.48 -35.28 16.87
C GLN A 8 28.41 -34.91 15.82
N PRO A 9 28.77 -34.96 14.51
CA PRO A 9 27.82 -34.64 13.45
C PRO A 9 26.58 -35.54 13.53
N ALA A 10 25.41 -34.92 13.41
CA ALA A 10 24.16 -35.67 13.30
C ALA A 10 24.18 -36.51 12.02
N VAL A 11 24.03 -37.82 12.17
CA VAL A 11 23.97 -38.74 11.04
C VAL A 11 22.61 -38.58 10.36
N LEU A 12 22.58 -37.97 9.18
CA LEU A 12 21.39 -37.99 8.33
C LEU A 12 21.18 -39.42 7.81
N SER A 13 19.96 -39.97 7.94
CA SER A 13 19.60 -41.17 7.20
C SER A 13 19.64 -40.91 5.69
N PRO A 14 19.87 -41.95 4.85
CA PRO A 14 19.83 -41.79 3.41
C PRO A 14 18.46 -41.27 2.87
N GLU A 15 17.38 -41.48 3.60
CA GLU A 15 16.02 -40.97 3.28
C GLU A 15 15.88 -39.50 3.61
N ASP A 16 16.47 -39.01 4.72
CA ASP A 16 16.47 -37.59 5.09
C ASP A 16 17.37 -36.76 4.17
N ALA A 17 18.35 -37.35 3.50
CA ALA A 17 19.17 -36.69 2.50
C ALA A 17 18.40 -36.32 1.21
N HIS A 18 17.18 -36.85 1.01
CA HIS A 18 16.36 -36.53 -0.18
C HIS A 18 15.48 -35.29 -0.02
N ASP A 19 15.10 -34.87 1.18
CA ASP A 19 14.18 -33.73 1.40
C ASP A 19 14.91 -32.37 1.63
N ARG A 20 16.03 -32.15 0.93
CA ARG A 20 16.69 -30.83 0.88
C ARG A 20 15.96 -29.83 -0.02
N THR A 21 14.72 -30.13 -0.35
CA THR A 21 13.85 -29.21 -1.10
C THR A 21 13.14 -28.21 -0.21
N ARG A 22 13.02 -28.48 1.10
CA ARG A 22 12.42 -27.59 2.09
C ARG A 22 13.50 -26.78 2.79
N LEU A 23 13.70 -25.53 2.33
CA LEU A 23 14.60 -24.59 2.96
C LEU A 23 14.02 -24.09 4.30
N GLY A 24 14.92 -23.68 5.21
CA GLY A 24 14.57 -23.23 6.54
C GLY A 24 14.51 -24.37 7.58
N ALA A 25 13.91 -24.08 8.74
CA ALA A 25 13.73 -25.02 9.84
C ALA A 25 12.34 -25.66 9.77
N THR A 26 12.30 -26.98 9.57
CA THR A 26 11.03 -27.74 9.44
C THR A 26 11.00 -28.85 10.49
N PRO A 27 10.08 -28.82 11.48
CA PRO A 27 9.83 -29.95 12.38
C PRO A 27 9.39 -31.19 11.59
N VAL A 28 10.09 -32.29 11.74
CA VAL A 28 9.84 -33.56 11.03
C VAL A 28 10.26 -34.74 11.89
N GLY A 29 9.38 -35.73 12.00
CA GLY A 29 9.69 -36.96 12.77
C GLY A 29 9.95 -36.64 14.24
N ASP A 30 11.11 -37.07 14.74
CA ASP A 30 11.57 -36.91 16.10
C ASP A 30 12.35 -35.63 16.38
N GLY A 31 12.48 -34.72 15.36
CA GLY A 31 13.32 -33.54 15.49
C GLY A 31 12.96 -32.43 14.50
N THR A 32 13.94 -31.64 14.14
CA THR A 32 13.84 -30.57 13.14
C THR A 32 14.91 -30.71 12.07
N SER A 33 14.50 -30.59 10.81
CA SER A 33 15.41 -30.48 9.66
C SER A 33 15.71 -29.02 9.39
N PHE A 34 16.98 -28.68 9.26
CA PHE A 34 17.47 -27.34 8.94
C PHE A 34 18.17 -27.37 7.59
N VAL A 35 17.78 -26.49 6.67
CA VAL A 35 18.39 -26.42 5.34
C VAL A 35 18.60 -24.96 4.94
N VAL A 36 19.84 -24.62 4.56
CA VAL A 36 20.21 -23.25 4.16
C VAL A 36 21.06 -23.26 2.89
N VAL A 37 20.95 -22.21 2.08
CA VAL A 37 21.73 -22.04 0.85
C VAL A 37 22.95 -21.16 1.13
N ALA A 38 24.13 -21.69 0.83
CA ALA A 38 25.42 -20.98 0.90
C ALA A 38 26.42 -21.70 -0.03
N PRO A 39 26.33 -21.49 -1.36
CA PRO A 39 27.11 -22.27 -2.33
C PRO A 39 28.63 -22.06 -2.25
N HIS A 40 29.09 -20.87 -1.86
CA HIS A 40 30.51 -20.53 -1.73
C HIS A 40 31.08 -20.83 -0.35
N ALA A 41 30.28 -21.33 0.60
CA ALA A 41 30.77 -21.75 1.91
C ALA A 41 31.62 -23.01 1.82
N SER A 42 32.67 -23.07 2.63
CA SER A 42 33.50 -24.30 2.84
C SER A 42 32.91 -25.19 3.93
N ALA A 43 32.20 -24.63 4.90
CA ALA A 43 31.41 -25.33 5.92
C ALA A 43 30.36 -24.41 6.49
N VAL A 44 29.27 -24.99 7.02
CA VAL A 44 28.21 -24.25 7.73
C VAL A 44 27.96 -24.96 9.06
N ASP A 45 27.95 -24.20 10.14
CA ASP A 45 27.54 -24.65 11.47
C ASP A 45 26.11 -24.16 11.74
N LEU A 46 25.22 -25.10 12.05
CA LEU A 46 23.96 -24.79 12.69
C LEU A 46 24.20 -24.48 14.16
N CYS A 47 23.86 -23.31 14.62
CA CYS A 47 23.99 -22.87 16.00
C CYS A 47 22.66 -22.99 16.71
N LEU A 48 22.50 -23.94 17.62
CA LEU A 48 21.34 -24.06 18.49
C LEU A 48 21.61 -23.23 19.75
N LEU A 49 20.74 -22.26 19.99
CA LEU A 49 20.98 -21.21 20.97
C LEU A 49 20.02 -21.33 22.15
N GLN A 50 20.50 -20.95 23.33
CA GLN A 50 19.69 -20.68 24.50
C GLN A 50 19.80 -19.19 24.84
N THR A 51 18.71 -18.56 25.14
CA THR A 51 18.65 -17.17 25.57
C THR A 51 18.15 -17.09 27.01
N ASP A 52 18.54 -16.05 27.71
CA ASP A 52 17.98 -15.71 29.02
C ASP A 52 16.61 -15.00 28.86
N GLY A 53 16.01 -14.61 29.98
CA GLY A 53 14.73 -13.90 29.98
C GLY A 53 14.77 -12.48 29.35
N ALA A 54 15.97 -11.97 29.05
CA ALA A 54 16.21 -10.69 28.36
C ALA A 54 16.56 -10.88 26.88
N GLY A 55 16.65 -12.13 26.39
CA GLY A 55 16.99 -12.45 25.00
C GLY A 55 18.50 -12.52 24.73
N ALA A 56 19.35 -12.39 25.74
CA ALA A 56 20.79 -12.53 25.56
C ALA A 56 21.20 -13.99 25.38
N VAL A 57 22.06 -14.29 24.41
CA VAL A 57 22.57 -15.65 24.17
C VAL A 57 23.46 -16.09 25.32
N VAL A 58 23.03 -17.11 26.05
CA VAL A 58 23.75 -17.66 27.19
C VAL A 58 24.50 -18.97 26.87
N SER A 59 24.05 -19.68 25.85
CA SER A 59 24.80 -20.87 25.36
C SER A 59 24.59 -21.04 23.85
N GLU A 60 25.61 -21.61 23.20
CA GLU A 60 25.61 -21.95 21.79
C GLU A 60 26.13 -23.40 21.64
N ARG A 61 25.28 -24.23 21.00
CA ARG A 61 25.69 -25.60 20.60
C ARG A 61 25.78 -25.64 19.09
N ARG A 62 26.93 -25.97 18.55
CA ARG A 62 27.14 -26.07 17.11
C ARG A 62 26.96 -27.50 16.62
N VAL A 63 26.34 -27.60 15.45
CA VAL A 63 26.17 -28.85 14.72
C VAL A 63 26.65 -28.59 13.29
N GLY A 64 27.71 -29.29 12.88
CA GLY A 64 28.22 -29.21 11.51
C GLY A 64 27.15 -29.69 10.52
N MET A 65 26.87 -28.93 9.52
CA MET A 65 25.92 -29.29 8.49
C MET A 65 26.57 -30.04 7.34
N HIS A 66 25.78 -30.91 6.68
CA HIS A 66 26.23 -31.66 5.52
C HIS A 66 25.98 -30.92 4.22
N GLY A 67 26.99 -30.73 3.39
CA GLY A 67 26.86 -30.03 2.10
C GLY A 67 28.19 -29.66 1.48
N PRO A 68 28.22 -28.79 0.45
CA PRO A 68 27.00 -28.36 -0.24
C PRO A 68 26.48 -29.41 -1.24
N ARG A 69 25.18 -29.55 -1.33
CA ARG A 69 24.52 -30.28 -2.41
C ARG A 69 23.61 -29.31 -3.18
N ARG A 70 23.96 -29.01 -4.42
CA ARG A 70 23.33 -27.95 -5.20
C ARG A 70 23.31 -26.59 -4.48
N GLY A 71 24.40 -26.27 -3.78
CA GLY A 71 24.55 -25.04 -2.99
C GLY A 71 23.88 -25.06 -1.63
N ALA A 72 23.14 -26.11 -1.25
CA ALA A 72 22.43 -26.20 0.02
C ALA A 72 23.19 -27.08 1.04
N TRP A 73 23.13 -26.64 2.30
CA TRP A 73 23.62 -27.32 3.50
C TRP A 73 22.43 -27.80 4.33
N GLY A 74 22.50 -28.97 4.93
CA GLY A 74 21.42 -29.54 5.72
C GLY A 74 21.87 -30.29 6.94
N ALA A 75 21.05 -30.28 8.01
CA ALA A 75 21.22 -31.10 9.21
C ALA A 75 19.84 -31.46 9.76
N HIS A 76 19.66 -32.71 10.21
CA HIS A 76 18.52 -33.09 11.03
C HIS A 76 18.97 -33.24 12.47
N VAL A 77 18.24 -32.70 13.43
CA VAL A 77 18.61 -32.74 14.86
C VAL A 77 17.43 -33.29 15.65
N SER A 78 17.58 -34.54 16.08
CA SER A 78 16.61 -35.22 16.93
C SER A 78 16.44 -34.52 18.28
N GLY A 79 15.22 -34.49 18.79
CA GLY A 79 14.90 -33.86 20.07
C GLY A 79 14.82 -32.33 20.02
N VAL A 80 15.00 -31.73 18.84
CA VAL A 80 14.80 -30.29 18.60
C VAL A 80 13.42 -30.05 17.99
N GLY A 81 12.65 -29.13 18.57
CA GLY A 81 11.28 -28.86 18.14
C GLY A 81 10.92 -27.38 18.23
N PRO A 82 9.62 -27.07 18.12
CA PRO A 82 9.12 -25.70 18.21
C PRO A 82 9.62 -24.98 19.48
N GLY A 83 9.99 -23.70 19.32
CA GLY A 83 10.57 -22.86 20.36
C GLY A 83 12.10 -22.90 20.42
N GLN A 84 12.78 -23.81 19.70
CA GLN A 84 14.25 -23.79 19.61
C GLN A 84 14.74 -22.56 18.85
N ARG A 85 15.68 -21.83 19.44
CA ARG A 85 16.39 -20.72 18.83
C ARG A 85 17.55 -21.23 18.02
N TYR A 86 17.78 -20.66 16.83
CA TYR A 86 18.85 -21.08 15.96
C TYR A 86 19.34 -19.94 15.05
N ALA A 87 20.57 -20.09 14.58
CA ALA A 87 21.19 -19.26 13.55
C ALA A 87 22.30 -20.08 12.86
N TYR A 88 23.00 -19.50 11.92
CA TYR A 88 24.09 -20.14 11.23
C TYR A 88 25.42 -19.40 11.45
N ARG A 89 26.55 -20.14 11.38
CA ARG A 89 27.89 -19.57 11.19
C ARG A 89 28.46 -20.15 9.91
N VAL A 90 28.88 -19.26 9.01
CA VAL A 90 29.35 -19.64 7.68
C VAL A 90 30.89 -19.52 7.64
N HIS A 91 31.54 -20.59 7.23
CA HIS A 91 32.96 -20.66 6.98
C HIS A 91 33.22 -20.58 5.49
N GLY A 92 34.21 -19.85 5.07
CA GLY A 92 34.54 -19.65 3.66
C GLY A 92 35.76 -18.75 3.51
N GLU A 93 36.03 -18.38 2.26
CA GLU A 93 37.07 -17.44 1.93
C GLU A 93 36.69 -16.03 2.34
N TRP A 94 37.63 -15.27 2.88
CA TRP A 94 37.55 -13.84 3.06
C TRP A 94 38.35 -13.13 1.97
N ASN A 95 37.68 -12.70 0.93
CA ASN A 95 38.27 -11.98 -0.18
C ASN A 95 37.32 -10.90 -0.70
N PRO A 96 37.24 -9.74 -0.03
CA PRO A 96 36.30 -8.68 -0.41
C PRO A 96 36.48 -8.17 -1.83
N SER A 97 37.69 -8.33 -2.42
CA SER A 97 37.95 -7.94 -3.82
C SER A 97 37.15 -8.79 -4.80
N GLU A 98 36.82 -10.03 -4.43
CA GLU A 98 36.04 -11.00 -5.19
C GLU A 98 34.60 -11.16 -4.65
N GLY A 99 34.16 -10.30 -3.71
CA GLY A 99 32.83 -10.35 -3.12
C GLY A 99 32.65 -11.46 -2.08
N LEU A 100 33.73 -12.09 -1.60
CA LEU A 100 33.70 -13.17 -0.61
C LEU A 100 33.88 -12.59 0.80
N LEU A 101 32.82 -12.65 1.61
CA LEU A 101 32.76 -12.00 2.91
C LEU A 101 32.45 -12.97 4.07
N ALA A 102 32.78 -14.26 3.94
CA ALA A 102 32.47 -15.24 4.96
C ALA A 102 33.27 -14.95 6.26
N ASN A 103 32.54 -14.75 7.37
CA ASN A 103 33.14 -14.55 8.69
C ASN A 103 32.38 -15.38 9.76
N PRO A 104 32.96 -16.52 10.22
CA PRO A 104 32.31 -17.41 11.18
C PRO A 104 32.12 -16.80 12.58
N ARG A 105 32.63 -15.59 12.83
CA ARG A 105 32.32 -14.81 14.04
C ARG A 105 30.93 -14.21 14.01
N LYS A 106 30.26 -14.20 12.83
CA LYS A 106 28.92 -13.64 12.69
C LYS A 106 27.89 -14.76 12.78
N LEU A 107 26.92 -14.57 13.68
CA LEU A 107 25.68 -15.34 13.63
C LEU A 107 24.81 -14.75 12.52
N THR A 108 24.40 -15.60 11.60
CA THR A 108 23.62 -15.23 10.40
C THR A 108 22.21 -15.77 10.52
N LEU A 109 21.23 -14.90 10.37
CA LEU A 109 19.82 -15.25 10.39
C LEU A 109 19.47 -16.15 9.19
N ASP A 110 18.65 -17.16 9.44
CA ASP A 110 18.02 -17.95 8.38
C ASP A 110 17.04 -17.08 7.57
N PRO A 111 17.21 -16.92 6.25
CA PRO A 111 16.28 -16.17 5.42
C PRO A 111 14.85 -16.73 5.42
N TYR A 112 14.68 -18.02 5.76
CA TYR A 112 13.40 -18.72 5.87
C TYR A 112 12.84 -18.74 7.29
N ALA A 113 13.42 -18.03 8.25
CA ALA A 113 12.90 -17.96 9.61
C ALA A 113 11.53 -17.30 9.64
N ARG A 114 10.53 -18.05 10.13
CA ARG A 114 9.12 -17.60 10.20
C ARG A 114 8.80 -16.83 11.48
N ALA A 115 9.68 -16.86 12.44
CA ALA A 115 9.56 -16.16 13.71
C ALA A 115 10.94 -15.79 14.23
N LEU A 116 11.08 -14.61 14.79
CA LEU A 116 12.34 -14.05 15.24
C LEU A 116 12.31 -13.75 16.72
N GLU A 117 13.46 -13.98 17.39
CA GLU A 117 13.71 -13.46 18.73
C GLU A 117 14.83 -12.43 18.70
N GLY A 118 14.61 -11.31 19.38
CA GLY A 118 15.50 -10.16 19.37
C GLY A 118 15.37 -9.30 18.13
N THR A 119 16.04 -8.15 18.17
CA THR A 119 16.25 -7.23 17.04
C THR A 119 17.73 -6.95 16.94
N PRO A 120 18.29 -6.72 15.76
CA PRO A 120 19.68 -6.32 15.67
C PRO A 120 19.94 -5.03 16.47
N VAL A 121 21.09 -4.98 17.14
CA VAL A 121 21.54 -3.82 17.91
C VAL A 121 22.75 -3.23 17.20
N LEU A 122 22.66 -1.95 16.82
CA LEU A 122 23.77 -1.28 16.16
C LEU A 122 25.01 -1.27 17.05
N GLY A 123 26.09 -1.84 16.54
CA GLY A 123 27.38 -1.95 17.15
C GLY A 123 28.38 -2.54 16.16
N PRO A 124 29.68 -2.44 16.40
CA PRO A 124 30.68 -3.01 15.50
C PRO A 124 30.58 -4.54 15.36
N GLU A 125 29.88 -5.21 16.28
CA GLU A 125 29.69 -6.66 16.30
C GLU A 125 28.90 -7.16 15.08
N ILE A 126 27.95 -6.36 14.55
CA ILE A 126 27.08 -6.78 13.43
C ILE A 126 27.77 -6.65 12.05
N PHE A 127 28.96 -6.06 11.97
CA PHE A 127 29.72 -5.92 10.73
C PHE A 127 30.71 -7.08 10.57
N ALA A 128 30.74 -7.68 9.38
CA ALA A 128 31.70 -8.76 9.09
C ALA A 128 33.14 -8.25 9.00
N HIS A 129 33.35 -6.96 8.76
CA HIS A 129 34.66 -6.27 8.70
C HIS A 129 34.84 -5.30 9.87
N GLU A 130 36.07 -4.83 10.05
CA GLU A 130 36.38 -3.83 11.06
C GLU A 130 35.84 -2.45 10.66
N VAL A 131 35.22 -1.74 11.62
CA VAL A 131 34.63 -0.41 11.43
C VAL A 131 35.16 0.58 12.46
N ASP A 132 35.10 1.87 12.12
CA ASP A 132 35.37 2.98 13.01
C ASP A 132 34.18 3.31 13.92
N ALA A 133 34.28 4.41 14.68
CA ALA A 133 33.22 4.86 15.57
C ALA A 133 31.94 5.33 14.85
N ASP A 134 32.04 5.69 13.58
CA ASP A 134 30.94 6.09 12.71
C ASP A 134 30.45 4.94 11.82
N TYR A 135 30.91 3.72 12.10
CA TYR A 135 30.62 2.48 11.37
C TYR A 135 31.10 2.46 9.92
N ASN A 136 32.08 3.28 9.54
CA ASN A 136 32.74 3.17 8.26
C ASN A 136 33.85 2.10 8.31
N PRO A 137 34.15 1.43 7.18
CA PRO A 137 35.26 0.48 7.13
C PRO A 137 36.59 1.12 7.51
N LEU A 138 37.34 0.48 8.43
CA LEU A 138 38.68 0.94 8.82
C LEU A 138 39.71 0.80 7.69
N TYR A 139 39.52 -0.21 6.82
CA TYR A 139 40.46 -0.55 5.75
C TYR A 139 39.75 -0.87 4.45
N VAL A 140 40.43 -0.62 3.32
CA VAL A 140 40.01 -1.03 1.99
C VAL A 140 41.22 -1.67 1.30
N PRO A 141 41.17 -2.94 0.91
CA PRO A 141 40.05 -3.90 1.09
C PRO A 141 39.75 -4.20 2.56
N PHE A 142 38.55 -4.65 2.86
CA PHE A 142 38.06 -4.89 4.22
C PHE A 142 38.86 -5.91 4.98
N THR A 143 39.20 -5.62 6.24
CA THR A 143 39.77 -6.57 7.20
C THR A 143 38.66 -7.26 7.97
N PRO A 144 38.69 -8.61 8.15
CA PRO A 144 37.63 -9.32 8.85
C PRO A 144 37.58 -8.95 10.33
N SER A 145 36.39 -8.65 10.84
CA SER A 145 36.14 -8.35 12.25
C SER A 145 36.36 -9.59 13.12
N ALA A 146 37.08 -9.41 14.23
CA ALA A 146 37.28 -10.44 15.25
C ALA A 146 36.15 -10.52 16.28
N LEU A 147 35.20 -9.56 16.26
CA LEU A 147 34.09 -9.48 17.21
C LEU A 147 33.03 -10.54 16.91
N ASP A 148 32.47 -11.13 17.95
CA ASP A 148 31.35 -12.06 17.83
C ASP A 148 30.03 -11.30 17.84
N SER A 149 29.12 -11.64 16.94
CA SER A 149 27.82 -10.98 16.87
C SER A 149 26.71 -11.62 17.72
N ALA A 150 27.02 -12.69 18.47
CA ALA A 150 26.08 -13.34 19.38
C ALA A 150 25.52 -12.33 20.40
N GLY A 151 24.19 -12.22 20.49
CA GLY A 151 23.52 -11.24 21.34
C GLY A 151 23.31 -9.85 20.71
N HIS A 152 23.82 -9.61 19.48
CA HIS A 152 23.64 -8.34 18.75
C HIS A 152 22.80 -8.49 17.48
N VAL A 153 22.34 -9.70 17.15
CA VAL A 153 21.55 -9.99 15.95
C VAL A 153 20.24 -10.67 16.31
N ALA A 154 19.23 -10.54 15.45
CA ALA A 154 18.03 -11.34 15.53
C ALA A 154 18.35 -12.81 15.21
N ILE A 155 17.65 -13.73 15.87
CA ILE A 155 17.83 -15.19 15.70
C ILE A 155 16.49 -15.83 15.33
N GLY A 156 16.53 -16.86 14.48
CA GLY A 156 15.37 -17.62 14.09
C GLY A 156 14.83 -18.49 15.23
N VAL A 157 13.52 -18.70 15.22
CA VAL A 157 12.87 -19.63 16.16
C VAL A 157 12.09 -20.66 15.35
N VAL A 158 12.29 -21.95 15.68
CA VAL A 158 11.53 -23.05 15.08
C VAL A 158 10.04 -22.88 15.44
N THR A 159 9.19 -22.74 14.44
CA THR A 159 7.74 -22.57 14.63
C THR A 159 7.02 -23.92 14.73
N GLY A 160 5.98 -23.95 15.54
CA GLY A 160 5.06 -25.07 15.64
C GLY A 160 3.84 -24.93 14.72
N PRO A 161 2.93 -25.89 14.79
CA PRO A 161 1.63 -25.77 14.14
C PRO A 161 0.88 -24.53 14.63
N SER A 162 0.17 -23.87 13.73
CA SER A 162 -0.74 -22.77 14.04
C SER A 162 -2.16 -23.12 13.66
N PHE A 163 -3.13 -22.29 14.07
CA PHE A 163 -4.52 -22.48 13.69
C PHE A 163 -4.74 -22.13 12.21
N PRO A 164 -5.74 -22.73 11.53
CA PRO A 164 -6.09 -22.37 10.17
C PRO A 164 -6.62 -20.93 10.12
N VAL A 165 -6.22 -20.19 9.09
CA VAL A 165 -6.74 -18.85 8.83
C VAL A 165 -8.07 -18.96 8.10
N VAL A 166 -9.00 -18.03 8.39
CA VAL A 166 -10.27 -17.91 7.68
C VAL A 166 -9.99 -17.52 6.21
N ALA A 167 -10.64 -18.17 5.28
CA ALA A 167 -10.47 -17.88 3.86
C ALA A 167 -10.89 -16.44 3.52
N GLY A 168 -10.12 -15.77 2.67
CA GLY A 168 -10.37 -14.41 2.24
C GLY A 168 -11.70 -14.23 1.49
N PRO A 169 -12.27 -13.02 1.49
CA PRO A 169 -13.60 -12.74 0.93
C PRO A 169 -13.63 -12.80 -0.59
N LYS A 170 -12.49 -12.79 -1.29
CA LYS A 170 -12.36 -12.78 -2.76
C LYS A 170 -13.19 -11.67 -3.39
N VAL A 171 -12.88 -10.45 -3.04
CA VAL A 171 -13.54 -9.26 -3.59
C VAL A 171 -13.29 -9.20 -5.10
N PRO A 172 -14.37 -9.10 -5.94
CA PRO A 172 -14.20 -8.93 -7.37
C PRO A 172 -13.35 -7.68 -7.70
N GLU A 173 -12.54 -7.77 -8.76
CA GLU A 173 -11.60 -6.69 -9.11
C GLU A 173 -12.30 -5.35 -9.30
N GLU A 174 -13.46 -5.33 -9.98
CA GLU A 174 -14.24 -4.12 -10.24
C GLU A 174 -14.87 -3.51 -8.97
N ARG A 175 -14.93 -4.28 -7.88
CA ARG A 175 -15.40 -3.81 -6.56
C ARG A 175 -14.27 -3.47 -5.60
N THR A 176 -13.02 -3.71 -6.00
CA THR A 176 -11.86 -3.45 -5.17
C THR A 176 -11.69 -1.94 -4.95
N VAL A 177 -11.60 -1.56 -3.68
CA VAL A 177 -11.21 -0.23 -3.21
C VAL A 177 -10.12 -0.41 -2.18
N ILE A 178 -8.92 0.03 -2.51
CA ILE A 178 -7.73 -0.15 -1.67
C ILE A 178 -7.62 1.01 -0.67
N TYR A 179 -7.28 0.68 0.57
CA TYR A 179 -6.95 1.63 1.62
C TYR A 179 -5.54 1.35 2.13
N GLU A 180 -4.59 2.16 1.71
CA GLU A 180 -3.20 2.07 2.12
C GLU A 180 -3.02 2.62 3.53
N THR A 181 -2.42 1.86 4.45
CA THR A 181 -2.23 2.30 5.83
C THR A 181 -1.09 1.61 6.55
N HIS A 182 -0.60 2.25 7.61
CA HIS A 182 0.41 1.71 8.51
C HIS A 182 -0.24 1.07 9.75
N VAL A 183 0.16 -0.16 10.12
CA VAL A 183 -0.40 -0.90 11.27
C VAL A 183 -0.40 -0.05 12.55
N LYS A 184 0.74 0.57 12.87
CA LYS A 184 0.87 1.40 14.07
C LYS A 184 0.12 2.72 13.93
N GLY A 185 0.33 3.44 12.82
CA GLY A 185 -0.16 4.80 12.65
C GLY A 185 -1.67 4.92 12.71
N LEU A 186 -2.39 3.97 12.13
CA LEU A 186 -3.85 4.01 12.06
C LEU A 186 -4.52 3.99 13.44
N THR A 187 -4.06 3.12 14.34
CA THR A 187 -4.81 2.84 15.58
C THR A 187 -4.18 3.43 16.83
N LEU A 188 -2.96 3.96 16.78
CA LEU A 188 -2.21 4.39 17.97
C LEU A 188 -2.99 5.41 18.82
N ASN A 189 -3.68 6.35 18.19
CA ASN A 189 -4.48 7.38 18.85
C ASN A 189 -5.99 7.09 18.79
N MET A 190 -6.44 5.94 18.30
CA MET A 190 -7.86 5.62 18.16
C MET A 190 -8.49 5.35 19.52
N SER A 191 -9.26 6.31 20.04
CA SER A 191 -9.79 6.31 21.42
C SER A 191 -10.69 5.11 21.73
N GLY A 192 -11.40 4.57 20.75
CA GLY A 192 -12.26 3.39 20.91
C GLY A 192 -11.52 2.06 20.97
N VAL A 193 -10.21 2.03 20.67
CA VAL A 193 -9.35 0.84 20.81
C VAL A 193 -8.70 0.85 22.20
N PRO A 194 -8.71 -0.28 22.96
CA PRO A 194 -8.02 -0.38 24.24
C PRO A 194 -6.54 0.03 24.13
N PRO A 195 -5.99 0.78 25.10
CA PRO A 195 -4.61 1.31 25.01
C PRO A 195 -3.55 0.24 24.75
N GLU A 196 -3.70 -0.97 25.30
CA GLU A 196 -2.79 -2.10 25.13
C GLU A 196 -2.81 -2.74 23.74
N LEU A 197 -3.84 -2.46 22.94
CA LEU A 197 -3.99 -2.94 21.56
C LEU A 197 -3.64 -1.87 20.54
N ARG A 198 -3.57 -0.59 20.92
CA ARG A 198 -3.29 0.50 19.99
C ARG A 198 -1.93 0.36 19.32
N GLY A 199 -1.88 0.65 18.03
CA GLY A 199 -0.66 0.57 17.24
C GLY A 199 -0.17 -0.86 16.98
N THR A 200 -1.05 -1.87 17.11
CA THR A 200 -0.68 -3.28 16.94
C THR A 200 -1.59 -3.99 15.93
N TYR A 201 -1.18 -5.21 15.52
CA TYR A 201 -2.00 -6.09 14.68
C TYR A 201 -3.38 -6.33 15.28
N ALA A 202 -3.45 -6.58 16.60
CA ALA A 202 -4.72 -6.74 17.30
C ALA A 202 -5.55 -5.44 17.34
N GLY A 203 -4.90 -4.28 17.35
CA GLY A 203 -5.57 -2.98 17.24
C GLY A 203 -6.19 -2.76 15.87
N LEU A 204 -5.52 -3.18 14.80
CA LEU A 204 -6.07 -3.14 13.45
C LEU A 204 -7.29 -4.07 13.31
N ALA A 205 -7.23 -5.25 13.90
CA ALA A 205 -8.32 -6.23 13.94
C ALA A 205 -9.41 -5.91 14.98
N HIS A 206 -9.28 -4.83 15.77
CA HIS A 206 -10.27 -4.49 16.79
C HIS A 206 -11.61 -4.08 16.17
N PRO A 207 -12.76 -4.45 16.74
CA PRO A 207 -14.08 -4.17 16.16
C PRO A 207 -14.33 -2.70 15.82
N VAL A 208 -13.78 -1.76 16.57
CA VAL A 208 -13.88 -0.31 16.28
C VAL A 208 -13.18 0.04 14.97
N THR A 209 -11.96 -0.44 14.78
CA THR A 209 -11.18 -0.22 13.55
C THR A 209 -11.85 -0.90 12.35
N VAL A 210 -12.22 -2.16 12.50
CA VAL A 210 -12.93 -2.94 11.46
C VAL A 210 -14.23 -2.27 11.05
N ASN A 211 -15.04 -1.81 12.03
CA ASN A 211 -16.29 -1.11 11.73
C ASN A 211 -16.06 0.23 11.03
N TYR A 212 -15.01 0.97 11.38
CA TYR A 212 -14.62 2.20 10.70
C TYR A 212 -14.34 1.92 9.21
N LEU A 213 -13.44 0.98 8.91
CA LEU A 213 -13.05 0.62 7.55
C LEU A 213 -14.25 0.13 6.71
N LYS A 214 -15.07 -0.74 7.27
CA LYS A 214 -16.32 -1.21 6.61
C LYS A 214 -17.31 -0.08 6.34
N THR A 215 -17.51 0.81 7.30
CA THR A 215 -18.44 1.93 7.13
C THR A 215 -17.90 3.01 6.22
N LEU A 216 -16.58 3.11 6.06
CA LEU A 216 -15.95 3.95 5.05
C LEU A 216 -16.28 3.44 3.64
N GLY A 217 -16.39 2.13 3.45
CA GLY A 217 -16.74 1.50 2.17
C GLY A 217 -15.51 0.95 1.43
N VAL A 218 -14.36 0.83 2.08
CA VAL A 218 -13.18 0.15 1.51
C VAL A 218 -13.36 -1.37 1.59
N THR A 219 -12.74 -2.08 0.68
CA THR A 219 -12.86 -3.55 0.57
C THR A 219 -11.56 -4.27 0.82
N THR A 220 -10.44 -3.57 0.67
CA THR A 220 -9.11 -4.14 0.67
C THR A 220 -8.16 -3.19 1.41
N ILE A 221 -7.40 -3.71 2.35
CA ILE A 221 -6.44 -2.95 3.14
C ILE A 221 -5.04 -3.27 2.63
N GLU A 222 -4.31 -2.26 2.18
CA GLU A 222 -2.89 -2.38 1.84
C GLU A 222 -2.07 -1.92 3.03
N LEU A 223 -1.31 -2.84 3.61
CA LEU A 223 -0.47 -2.56 4.76
C LEU A 223 0.95 -2.21 4.31
N LEU A 224 1.46 -1.06 4.75
CA LEU A 224 2.89 -0.77 4.66
C LEU A 224 3.67 -1.96 5.23
N PRO A 225 4.97 -2.13 4.89
CA PRO A 225 5.68 -3.37 5.18
C PRO A 225 5.53 -3.87 6.60
N ILE A 226 5.11 -5.13 6.73
CA ILE A 226 5.00 -5.85 8.01
C ILE A 226 6.02 -6.99 8.12
N HIS A 227 6.91 -7.12 7.15
CA HIS A 227 8.10 -7.96 7.31
C HIS A 227 8.99 -7.41 8.42
N ALA A 228 9.65 -8.31 9.17
CA ALA A 228 10.62 -7.90 10.17
C ALA A 228 11.72 -7.05 9.51
N SER A 229 12.01 -5.90 10.08
CA SER A 229 12.87 -4.87 9.51
C SER A 229 14.00 -4.47 10.47
N PHE A 230 15.03 -3.84 9.92
CA PHE A 230 16.10 -3.20 10.69
C PHE A 230 16.45 -1.87 10.05
N SER A 231 16.42 -0.81 10.83
CA SER A 231 16.65 0.55 10.34
C SER A 231 18.08 0.73 9.85
N GLU A 232 18.24 1.60 8.88
CA GLU A 232 19.52 1.94 8.29
C GLU A 232 20.48 2.54 9.32
N VAL A 233 21.76 2.23 9.19
CA VAL A 233 22.83 2.67 10.11
C VAL A 233 22.82 4.20 10.27
N PHE A 234 22.65 4.95 9.19
CA PHE A 234 22.62 6.41 9.23
C PHE A 234 21.41 6.99 9.99
N LEU A 235 20.29 6.28 10.03
CA LEU A 235 19.14 6.68 10.87
C LEU A 235 19.43 6.40 12.34
N LEU A 236 19.91 5.20 12.64
CA LEU A 236 20.22 4.78 14.02
C LEU A 236 21.28 5.66 14.68
N THR A 237 22.32 6.08 13.94
CA THR A 237 23.34 7.01 14.44
C THR A 237 22.77 8.41 14.76
N ARG A 238 21.63 8.75 14.15
CA ARG A 238 20.90 10.00 14.43
C ARG A 238 19.76 9.83 15.45
N GLY A 239 19.66 8.66 16.09
CA GLY A 239 18.58 8.33 17.03
C GLY A 239 17.20 8.22 16.38
N ARG A 240 17.13 7.85 15.11
CA ARG A 240 15.90 7.67 14.32
C ARG A 240 15.74 6.21 13.91
N THR A 241 14.54 5.87 13.50
CA THR A 241 14.19 4.54 12.98
C THR A 241 13.44 4.68 11.67
N ASN A 242 13.51 3.66 10.83
CA ASN A 242 12.66 3.55 9.65
C ASN A 242 11.24 3.16 10.10
N TYR A 243 10.33 4.14 10.11
CA TYR A 243 8.95 3.95 10.56
C TYR A 243 8.11 3.20 9.53
N TRP A 244 8.35 3.41 8.24
CA TRP A 244 7.56 2.76 7.19
C TRP A 244 7.84 1.27 7.06
N GLY A 245 9.04 0.81 7.39
CA GLY A 245 9.41 -0.60 7.32
C GLY A 245 10.10 -1.05 6.02
N TYR A 246 10.45 -0.13 5.13
CA TYR A 246 11.12 -0.44 3.84
C TYR A 246 12.62 -0.81 3.99
N SER A 247 12.99 -1.45 5.06
CA SER A 247 14.36 -1.91 5.34
C SER A 247 14.32 -3.34 5.86
N THR A 248 13.98 -4.29 4.97
CA THR A 248 13.61 -5.66 5.31
C THR A 248 14.79 -6.49 5.81
N LEU A 249 14.61 -7.13 6.96
CA LEU A 249 15.55 -8.10 7.54
C LEU A 249 15.16 -9.56 7.20
N SER A 250 13.88 -9.87 7.20
CA SER A 250 13.38 -11.23 6.97
C SER A 250 12.11 -11.22 6.12
N TYR A 251 12.10 -12.06 5.07
CA TYR A 251 10.95 -12.17 4.17
C TYR A 251 9.82 -13.08 4.68
N PHE A 252 10.03 -13.82 5.79
CA PHE A 252 9.04 -14.76 6.32
C PHE A 252 8.50 -14.38 7.69
N ALA A 253 9.25 -13.61 8.48
CA ALA A 253 8.84 -13.25 9.81
C ALA A 253 8.11 -11.90 9.83
N PRO A 254 7.01 -11.77 10.60
CA PRO A 254 6.37 -10.49 10.81
C PRO A 254 7.20 -9.58 11.72
N GLU A 255 7.01 -8.27 11.60
CA GLU A 255 7.63 -7.25 12.44
C GLU A 255 7.11 -7.36 13.89
N PRO A 256 7.98 -7.70 14.87
CA PRO A 256 7.52 -7.94 16.23
C PRO A 256 7.05 -6.68 16.95
N SER A 257 7.52 -5.50 16.54
CA SER A 257 7.16 -4.23 17.20
C SER A 257 5.68 -3.87 17.03
N TYR A 258 5.03 -4.39 15.99
CA TYR A 258 3.60 -4.21 15.75
C TYR A 258 2.72 -5.24 16.47
N ALA A 259 3.31 -6.21 17.18
CA ALA A 259 2.53 -7.13 17.99
C ALA A 259 2.25 -6.54 19.37
N THR A 260 1.18 -7.00 20.01
CA THR A 260 0.86 -6.65 21.39
C THR A 260 2.00 -7.02 22.34
N ARG A 261 2.11 -6.28 23.45
CA ARG A 261 3.06 -6.62 24.51
C ARG A 261 2.85 -8.05 25.04
N ALA A 262 1.58 -8.51 25.07
CA ALA A 262 1.23 -9.85 25.50
C ALA A 262 1.80 -10.92 24.54
N ALA A 263 1.62 -10.75 23.22
CA ALA A 263 2.16 -11.66 22.21
C ALA A 263 3.69 -11.68 22.24
N ARG A 264 4.33 -10.51 22.28
CA ARG A 264 5.81 -10.42 22.40
C ARG A 264 6.35 -11.12 23.64
N LYS A 265 5.66 -11.00 24.78
CA LYS A 265 6.03 -11.69 26.01
C LYS A 265 5.80 -13.21 25.93
N ALA A 266 4.78 -13.66 25.21
CA ALA A 266 4.51 -15.07 24.99
C ALA A 266 5.52 -15.73 24.02
N GLY A 267 6.18 -14.94 23.20
CA GLY A 267 7.28 -15.37 22.32
C GLY A 267 6.94 -15.25 20.82
N PRO A 268 7.94 -15.54 19.97
CA PRO A 268 7.86 -15.31 18.52
C PRO A 268 6.70 -16.04 17.82
N GLN A 269 6.34 -17.25 18.26
CA GLN A 269 5.17 -17.96 17.73
C GLN A 269 3.87 -17.16 17.95
N ALA A 270 3.72 -16.54 19.13
CA ALA A 270 2.52 -15.76 19.45
C ALA A 270 2.43 -14.46 18.63
N VAL A 271 3.56 -13.88 18.22
CA VAL A 271 3.59 -12.75 17.29
C VAL A 271 3.05 -13.17 15.92
N LEU A 272 3.51 -14.29 15.38
CA LEU A 272 2.98 -14.85 14.13
C LEU A 272 1.48 -15.19 14.25
N ASP A 273 1.07 -15.78 15.37
CA ASP A 273 -0.32 -16.13 15.61
C ASP A 273 -1.22 -14.88 15.72
N GLU A 274 -0.70 -13.75 16.25
CA GLU A 274 -1.43 -12.49 16.28
C GLU A 274 -1.67 -11.93 14.87
N VAL A 275 -0.68 -12.02 13.96
CA VAL A 275 -0.87 -11.63 12.54
C VAL A 275 -1.93 -12.53 11.89
N ARG A 276 -1.86 -13.85 12.06
CA ARG A 276 -2.86 -14.79 11.50
C ARG A 276 -4.26 -14.52 12.05
N GLY A 277 -4.35 -14.14 13.33
CA GLY A 277 -5.59 -13.72 13.98
C GLY A 277 -6.15 -12.44 13.38
N MET A 278 -5.30 -11.45 13.12
CA MET A 278 -5.67 -10.21 12.42
C MET A 278 -6.25 -10.52 11.05
N VAL A 279 -5.55 -11.31 10.24
CA VAL A 279 -6.01 -11.73 8.91
C VAL A 279 -7.38 -12.39 8.98
N SER A 280 -7.56 -13.37 9.90
CA SER A 280 -8.83 -14.09 10.05
C SER A 280 -9.99 -13.16 10.42
N ILE A 281 -9.80 -12.21 11.33
CA ILE A 281 -10.84 -11.28 11.77
C ILE A 281 -11.22 -10.31 10.64
N LEU A 282 -10.24 -9.83 9.86
CA LEU A 282 -10.49 -8.97 8.73
C LEU A 282 -11.24 -9.71 7.61
N HIS A 283 -10.90 -10.97 7.34
CA HIS A 283 -11.62 -11.84 6.41
C HIS A 283 -13.07 -12.09 6.84
N GLU A 284 -13.31 -12.40 8.12
CA GLU A 284 -14.67 -12.53 8.67
C GLU A 284 -15.48 -11.24 8.50
N ALA A 285 -14.81 -10.10 8.52
CA ALA A 285 -15.42 -8.81 8.29
C ALA A 285 -15.71 -8.52 6.81
N GLY A 286 -15.17 -9.32 5.86
CA GLY A 286 -15.29 -9.14 4.42
C GLY A 286 -14.25 -8.17 3.85
N LEU A 287 -13.10 -8.02 4.51
CA LEU A 287 -11.98 -7.17 4.08
C LEU A 287 -10.80 -8.04 3.63
N GLU A 288 -10.26 -7.75 2.46
CA GLU A 288 -9.00 -8.34 1.96
C GLU A 288 -7.78 -7.61 2.54
N ILE A 289 -6.64 -8.31 2.53
CA ILE A 289 -5.35 -7.76 2.98
C ILE A 289 -4.33 -7.90 1.86
N ILE A 290 -3.74 -6.78 1.47
CA ILE A 290 -2.55 -6.70 0.63
C ILE A 290 -1.36 -6.35 1.52
N MET A 291 -0.25 -7.07 1.35
CA MET A 291 1.01 -6.71 1.97
C MET A 291 1.87 -5.92 1.00
N ASP A 292 2.39 -4.79 1.44
CA ASP A 292 3.51 -4.15 0.77
C ASP A 292 4.79 -4.91 1.10
N VAL A 293 5.51 -5.34 0.06
CA VAL A 293 6.65 -6.25 0.19
C VAL A 293 7.89 -5.71 -0.53
N VAL A 294 9.00 -5.72 0.20
CA VAL A 294 10.28 -5.22 -0.27
C VAL A 294 11.21 -6.39 -0.52
N TYR A 295 11.25 -6.89 -1.76
CA TYR A 295 12.18 -7.95 -2.17
C TYR A 295 13.36 -7.43 -2.96
N ASN A 296 13.28 -6.19 -3.44
CA ASN A 296 14.29 -5.58 -4.31
C ASN A 296 15.61 -5.27 -3.59
N HIS A 297 15.59 -5.06 -2.27
CA HIS A 297 16.76 -4.79 -1.43
C HIS A 297 16.56 -5.32 -0.01
N THR A 298 17.60 -5.20 0.82
CA THR A 298 17.57 -5.59 2.24
C THR A 298 18.17 -4.51 3.13
N CYS A 299 17.93 -4.62 4.43
CA CYS A 299 18.51 -3.75 5.47
C CYS A 299 20.04 -3.82 5.57
N GLU A 300 20.71 -4.74 4.86
CA GLU A 300 22.15 -4.88 4.89
C GLU A 300 22.91 -3.78 4.15
N SER A 301 22.20 -2.84 3.46
CA SER A 301 22.77 -1.67 2.77
C SER A 301 23.88 -2.01 1.78
N GLY A 302 24.82 -1.10 1.47
CA GLY A 302 25.94 -1.32 0.58
C GLY A 302 26.96 -2.35 1.09
N MET A 303 28.03 -2.60 0.31
CA MET A 303 29.10 -3.58 0.63
C MET A 303 29.69 -3.41 2.04
N SER A 304 29.70 -2.19 2.57
CA SER A 304 30.18 -1.85 3.91
C SER A 304 29.09 -1.89 5.00
N GLY A 305 27.90 -2.35 4.67
CA GLY A 305 26.81 -2.46 5.64
C GLY A 305 26.94 -3.65 6.59
N PRO A 306 25.96 -3.82 7.50
CA PRO A 306 25.93 -4.93 8.44
C PRO A 306 25.78 -6.28 7.73
N SER A 307 26.18 -7.36 8.40
CA SER A 307 26.07 -8.73 7.93
C SER A 307 25.13 -9.49 8.85
N LEU A 308 23.86 -9.57 8.46
CA LEU A 308 22.78 -10.03 9.32
C LEU A 308 22.13 -11.33 8.82
N SER A 309 21.95 -11.47 7.50
CA SER A 309 21.24 -12.58 6.86
C SER A 309 21.90 -12.95 5.53
N LEU A 310 21.43 -12.44 4.40
CA LEU A 310 21.85 -12.86 3.06
C LEU A 310 23.33 -12.65 2.80
N ARG A 311 23.90 -11.50 3.20
CA ARG A 311 25.32 -11.22 3.08
C ARG A 311 26.17 -12.19 3.88
N GLY A 312 25.77 -12.50 5.09
CA GLY A 312 26.48 -13.43 5.97
C GLY A 312 26.43 -14.87 5.50
N LEU A 313 25.41 -15.24 4.73
CA LEU A 313 25.28 -16.57 4.11
C LEU A 313 26.12 -16.68 2.85
N ASP A 314 25.87 -15.81 1.88
CA ASP A 314 26.56 -15.83 0.59
C ASP A 314 26.27 -14.54 -0.19
N ASP A 315 27.15 -13.58 -0.08
CA ASP A 315 27.00 -12.24 -0.67
C ASP A 315 26.85 -12.29 -2.20
N LEU A 316 27.65 -13.14 -2.86
CA LEU A 316 27.63 -13.30 -4.32
C LEU A 316 26.38 -14.00 -4.87
N GLU A 317 25.73 -14.83 -4.06
CA GLU A 317 24.52 -15.55 -4.51
C GLU A 317 23.29 -14.64 -4.50
N TYR A 318 23.26 -13.68 -3.56
CA TYR A 318 22.03 -12.92 -3.30
C TYR A 318 22.06 -11.47 -3.79
N TYR A 319 23.23 -10.83 -3.90
CA TYR A 319 23.32 -9.42 -4.30
C TYR A 319 23.86 -9.22 -5.70
N LEU A 320 23.42 -8.15 -6.34
CA LEU A 320 23.81 -7.81 -7.70
C LEU A 320 25.17 -7.12 -7.73
N HIS A 321 26.20 -7.86 -8.09
CA HIS A 321 27.56 -7.38 -8.24
C HIS A 321 27.87 -6.88 -9.64
N ALA A 322 28.78 -5.89 -9.73
CA ALA A 322 29.31 -5.45 -11.00
C ALA A 322 30.16 -6.56 -11.66
N PRO A 323 29.94 -6.94 -12.94
CA PRO A 323 30.51 -8.15 -13.56
C PRO A 323 32.03 -8.25 -13.52
N HIS A 324 32.74 -7.12 -13.51
CA HIS A 324 34.22 -7.10 -13.50
C HIS A 324 34.80 -6.46 -12.24
N ARG A 325 33.96 -6.21 -11.25
CA ARG A 325 34.31 -5.60 -9.96
C ARG A 325 33.42 -6.17 -8.87
N PRO A 326 33.58 -7.43 -8.46
CA PRO A 326 32.72 -8.06 -7.44
C PRO A 326 32.72 -7.33 -6.10
N ALA A 327 33.73 -6.50 -5.83
CA ALA A 327 33.75 -5.59 -4.68
C ALA A 327 32.74 -4.43 -4.75
N GLN A 328 31.93 -4.33 -5.80
CA GLN A 328 30.97 -3.24 -5.99
C GLN A 328 29.60 -3.80 -6.35
N TYR A 329 28.58 -3.34 -5.65
CA TYR A 329 27.19 -3.60 -6.03
C TYR A 329 26.76 -2.72 -7.21
N ILE A 330 25.83 -3.25 -8.00
CA ILE A 330 24.96 -2.43 -8.85
C ILE A 330 23.71 -2.12 -8.03
N ASP A 331 23.54 -0.85 -7.72
CA ASP A 331 22.38 -0.38 -6.97
C ASP A 331 21.39 0.31 -7.91
N VAL A 332 20.22 -0.30 -8.07
CA VAL A 332 19.06 0.25 -8.81
C VAL A 332 17.91 0.58 -7.87
N THR A 333 18.13 0.49 -6.57
CA THR A 333 17.11 0.72 -5.54
C THR A 333 17.31 2.04 -4.80
N GLY A 334 18.52 2.57 -4.79
CA GLY A 334 18.89 3.78 -4.04
C GLY A 334 19.16 3.53 -2.56
N THR A 335 19.16 2.25 -2.11
CA THR A 335 19.33 1.87 -0.69
C THR A 335 20.71 1.29 -0.39
N GLY A 336 21.55 1.13 -1.42
CA GLY A 336 22.91 0.62 -1.32
C GLY A 336 23.10 -0.82 -1.79
N ASN A 337 22.04 -1.62 -1.90
CA ASN A 337 22.10 -2.96 -2.49
C ASN A 337 20.88 -3.24 -3.38
N THR A 338 21.05 -4.22 -4.25
CA THR A 338 19.99 -4.79 -5.08
C THR A 338 20.08 -6.30 -4.98
N VAL A 339 18.94 -6.96 -4.72
CA VAL A 339 18.87 -8.43 -4.76
C VAL A 339 18.96 -8.90 -6.22
N ASP A 340 19.80 -9.89 -6.47
CA ASP A 340 20.07 -10.40 -7.83
C ASP A 340 19.07 -11.47 -8.26
N PHE A 341 18.03 -11.08 -8.98
CA PHE A 341 17.02 -12.03 -9.49
C PHE A 341 17.47 -12.86 -10.70
N ARG A 342 18.71 -12.74 -11.15
CA ARG A 342 19.33 -13.75 -12.02
C ARG A 342 19.67 -15.01 -11.24
N SER A 343 19.86 -14.92 -9.92
CA SER A 343 20.02 -16.07 -9.03
C SER A 343 18.69 -16.83 -8.91
N THR A 344 18.76 -18.13 -9.22
CA THR A 344 17.60 -19.02 -9.03
C THR A 344 17.22 -19.16 -7.55
N ARG A 345 18.15 -18.87 -6.63
CA ARG A 345 17.92 -18.94 -5.19
C ARG A 345 17.21 -17.71 -4.67
N ALA A 346 17.53 -16.53 -5.20
CA ALA A 346 16.78 -15.32 -4.91
C ALA A 346 15.34 -15.43 -5.44
N VAL A 347 15.17 -15.93 -6.66
CA VAL A 347 13.84 -16.24 -7.25
C VAL A 347 13.08 -17.24 -6.37
N GLN A 348 13.72 -18.35 -5.95
CA GLN A 348 13.10 -19.37 -5.09
C GLN A 348 12.68 -18.77 -3.74
N LEU A 349 13.57 -18.02 -3.09
CA LEU A 349 13.34 -17.38 -1.79
C LEU A 349 12.10 -16.49 -1.85
N THR A 350 11.98 -15.66 -2.89
CA THR A 350 10.85 -14.75 -3.09
C THR A 350 9.55 -15.51 -3.34
N LEU A 351 9.54 -16.49 -4.26
CA LEU A 351 8.33 -17.28 -4.53
C LEU A 351 7.88 -18.08 -3.31
N ASP A 352 8.82 -18.64 -2.55
CA ASP A 352 8.50 -19.42 -1.34
C ASP A 352 7.94 -18.50 -0.23
N SER A 353 8.45 -17.26 -0.13
CA SER A 353 7.90 -16.25 0.78
C SER A 353 6.48 -15.85 0.39
N LEU A 354 6.22 -15.55 -0.89
CA LEU A 354 4.89 -15.21 -1.38
C LEU A 354 3.90 -16.35 -1.13
N ARG A 355 4.29 -17.60 -1.41
CA ARG A 355 3.46 -18.79 -1.12
C ARG A 355 3.16 -18.95 0.37
N TYR A 356 4.13 -18.68 1.22
CA TYR A 356 3.95 -18.74 2.66
C TYR A 356 2.94 -17.69 3.15
N TRP A 357 3.10 -16.44 2.73
CA TRP A 357 2.18 -15.37 3.15
C TRP A 357 0.77 -15.56 2.59
N ALA A 358 0.63 -15.96 1.33
CA ALA A 358 -0.68 -16.23 0.73
C ALA A 358 -1.32 -17.54 1.25
N GLY A 359 -0.54 -18.60 1.38
CA GLY A 359 -1.07 -19.93 1.75
C GLY A 359 -1.18 -20.17 3.23
N ASP A 360 -0.10 -19.91 3.99
CA ASP A 360 -0.04 -20.20 5.41
C ASP A 360 -0.60 -19.07 6.28
N VAL A 361 -0.32 -17.80 5.92
CA VAL A 361 -0.80 -16.62 6.65
C VAL A 361 -2.12 -16.12 6.10
N GLY A 362 -2.38 -16.30 4.80
CA GLY A 362 -3.69 -16.08 4.18
C GLY A 362 -3.90 -14.67 3.64
N VAL A 363 -2.84 -13.92 3.27
CA VAL A 363 -3.01 -12.60 2.65
C VAL A 363 -3.56 -12.73 1.22
N ASP A 364 -4.33 -11.74 0.78
CA ASP A 364 -5.09 -11.76 -0.49
C ASP A 364 -4.33 -11.07 -1.63
N GLY A 365 -3.18 -10.49 -1.35
CA GLY A 365 -2.38 -9.84 -2.38
C GLY A 365 -1.07 -9.25 -1.87
N PHE A 366 -0.30 -8.75 -2.84
CA PHE A 366 0.99 -8.12 -2.61
C PHE A 366 1.14 -6.86 -3.46
N ARG A 367 1.65 -5.79 -2.86
CA ARG A 367 2.21 -4.65 -3.56
C ARG A 367 3.71 -4.75 -3.51
N PHE A 368 4.36 -4.77 -4.66
CA PHE A 368 5.80 -4.93 -4.78
C PHE A 368 6.49 -3.58 -4.89
N ASP A 369 7.27 -3.24 -3.87
CA ASP A 369 8.14 -2.08 -3.84
C ASP A 369 9.19 -2.17 -4.96
N LEU A 370 9.43 -1.06 -5.68
CA LEU A 370 10.38 -0.96 -6.79
C LEU A 370 10.34 -2.20 -7.71
N ALA A 371 9.14 -2.60 -8.15
CA ALA A 371 8.88 -3.88 -8.79
C ALA A 371 9.68 -4.10 -10.09
N VAL A 372 10.16 -3.05 -10.74
CA VAL A 372 11.01 -3.15 -11.94
C VAL A 372 12.27 -3.95 -11.66
N THR A 373 12.83 -3.82 -10.46
CA THR A 373 14.01 -4.58 -10.01
C THR A 373 13.78 -6.10 -10.08
N LEU A 374 12.57 -6.56 -9.79
CA LEU A 374 12.21 -7.99 -9.80
C LEU A 374 12.20 -8.60 -11.21
N GLY A 375 12.06 -7.76 -12.21
CA GLY A 375 12.06 -8.14 -13.63
C GLY A 375 13.37 -7.83 -14.38
N ARG A 376 14.45 -7.46 -13.67
CA ARG A 376 15.72 -7.10 -14.31
C ARG A 376 16.64 -8.27 -14.54
N ASN A 377 17.17 -8.37 -15.77
CA ASN A 377 18.36 -9.15 -16.08
C ASN A 377 19.57 -8.21 -15.98
N ALA A 378 20.16 -8.10 -14.81
CA ALA A 378 21.14 -7.10 -14.44
C ALA A 378 20.59 -5.66 -14.51
N THR A 379 20.62 -4.99 -15.66
CA THR A 379 20.19 -3.59 -15.81
C THR A 379 18.93 -3.43 -16.66
N GLU A 380 18.55 -4.44 -17.45
CA GLU A 380 17.39 -4.38 -18.35
C GLU A 380 16.17 -5.05 -17.75
N PHE A 381 15.01 -4.38 -17.85
CA PHE A 381 13.72 -4.96 -17.46
C PHE A 381 13.16 -5.87 -18.56
N HIS A 382 12.64 -7.02 -18.15
CA HIS A 382 11.98 -7.99 -19.04
C HIS A 382 10.64 -8.43 -18.43
N PRO A 383 9.50 -8.16 -19.08
CA PRO A 383 8.19 -8.55 -18.56
C PRO A 383 8.03 -10.08 -18.43
N HIS A 384 8.83 -10.86 -19.18
CA HIS A 384 8.88 -12.33 -19.09
C HIS A 384 10.05 -12.83 -18.23
N HIS A 385 10.54 -12.02 -17.28
CA HIS A 385 11.53 -12.49 -16.33
C HIS A 385 11.01 -13.70 -15.54
N PRO A 386 11.84 -14.73 -15.25
CA PRO A 386 11.40 -15.96 -14.58
C PRO A 386 10.62 -15.73 -13.28
N LEU A 387 10.97 -14.71 -12.50
CA LEU A 387 10.25 -14.38 -11.28
C LEU A 387 8.85 -13.86 -11.57
N LEU A 388 8.67 -12.94 -12.52
CA LEU A 388 7.36 -12.40 -12.89
C LEU A 388 6.47 -13.47 -13.49
N VAL A 389 7.03 -14.32 -14.37
CA VAL A 389 6.31 -15.48 -14.91
C VAL A 389 5.94 -16.47 -13.81
N GLY A 390 6.89 -16.72 -12.87
CA GLY A 390 6.64 -17.58 -11.72
C GLY A 390 5.47 -17.09 -10.86
N MET A 391 5.42 -15.80 -10.56
CA MET A 391 4.30 -15.19 -9.80
C MET A 391 2.96 -15.32 -10.56
N ALA A 392 2.96 -15.03 -11.87
CA ALA A 392 1.76 -15.04 -12.68
C ALA A 392 1.17 -16.46 -12.92
N THR A 393 2.01 -17.49 -12.87
CA THR A 393 1.61 -18.87 -13.22
C THR A 393 1.55 -19.83 -12.04
N ASP A 394 1.99 -19.41 -10.87
CA ASP A 394 1.93 -20.24 -9.66
C ASP A 394 0.47 -20.50 -9.26
N PRO A 395 0.07 -21.77 -9.06
CA PRO A 395 -1.33 -22.10 -8.77
C PRO A 395 -1.89 -21.46 -7.50
N LEU A 396 -1.04 -21.12 -6.51
CA LEU A 396 -1.46 -20.46 -5.30
C LEU A 396 -1.51 -18.95 -5.51
N LEU A 397 -0.51 -18.37 -6.19
CA LEU A 397 -0.41 -16.93 -6.41
C LEU A 397 -1.37 -16.43 -7.51
N SER A 398 -1.83 -17.29 -8.41
CA SER A 398 -2.82 -16.92 -9.43
C SER A 398 -4.18 -16.51 -8.87
N GLY A 399 -4.42 -16.74 -7.58
CA GLY A 399 -5.66 -16.37 -6.88
C GLY A 399 -5.56 -15.12 -6.03
N VAL A 400 -4.42 -14.42 -6.01
CA VAL A 400 -4.17 -13.21 -5.20
C VAL A 400 -3.89 -11.99 -6.08
N LYS A 401 -4.12 -10.81 -5.55
CA LYS A 401 -3.86 -9.54 -6.25
C LYS A 401 -2.36 -9.25 -6.27
N LEU A 402 -1.80 -9.02 -7.46
CA LEU A 402 -0.40 -8.65 -7.65
C LEU A 402 -0.34 -7.21 -8.15
N ILE A 403 0.25 -6.31 -7.36
CA ILE A 403 0.33 -4.89 -7.67
C ILE A 403 1.79 -4.48 -7.76
N ALA A 404 2.19 -3.92 -8.88
CA ALA A 404 3.54 -3.41 -9.07
C ALA A 404 3.61 -1.91 -8.75
N GLU A 405 4.64 -1.52 -8.00
CA GLU A 405 5.18 -0.18 -8.13
C GLU A 405 6.10 -0.19 -9.36
N PRO A 406 5.64 0.34 -10.51
CA PRO A 406 6.26 0.05 -11.79
C PRO A 406 7.44 0.97 -12.13
N TRP A 407 8.29 1.27 -11.15
CA TRP A 407 9.54 2.01 -11.33
C TRP A 407 10.64 1.52 -10.38
N ASP A 408 11.87 1.96 -10.66
CA ASP A 408 13.02 1.96 -9.79
C ASP A 408 13.96 3.11 -10.18
N VAL A 409 15.11 3.28 -9.48
CA VAL A 409 16.04 4.38 -9.77
C VAL A 409 17.10 4.05 -10.83
N GLY A 410 17.09 2.83 -11.36
CA GLY A 410 18.02 2.38 -12.38
C GLY A 410 17.71 2.92 -13.79
N PRO A 411 18.62 2.75 -14.74
CA PRO A 411 18.39 3.14 -16.13
C PRO A 411 17.15 2.47 -16.71
N GLY A 412 16.28 3.26 -17.38
CA GLY A 412 15.02 2.77 -17.92
C GLY A 412 14.07 2.23 -16.84
N GLY A 413 14.14 2.79 -15.64
CA GLY A 413 13.41 2.28 -14.47
C GLY A 413 11.90 2.55 -14.48
N TRP A 414 11.39 3.46 -15.29
CA TRP A 414 9.94 3.71 -15.37
C TRP A 414 9.27 2.73 -16.37
N ARG A 415 8.30 1.93 -15.88
CA ARG A 415 7.66 0.82 -16.62
C ARG A 415 6.14 0.74 -16.43
N THR A 416 5.50 1.83 -16.03
CA THR A 416 4.04 1.85 -15.87
C THR A 416 3.35 1.47 -17.17
N GLY A 417 2.49 0.46 -17.13
CA GLY A 417 1.82 -0.12 -18.28
C GLY A 417 2.57 -1.31 -18.93
N GLU A 418 3.80 -1.62 -18.52
CA GLU A 418 4.64 -2.65 -19.14
C GLU A 418 4.72 -3.98 -18.36
N PHE A 419 4.13 -4.06 -17.16
CA PHE A 419 4.07 -5.32 -16.42
C PHE A 419 3.11 -6.33 -17.10
N PRO A 420 3.40 -7.64 -17.03
CA PRO A 420 2.53 -8.65 -17.64
C PRO A 420 1.22 -8.83 -16.86
N ALA A 421 0.18 -9.37 -17.49
CA ALA A 421 -0.96 -9.87 -16.74
C ALA A 421 -0.54 -11.04 -15.82
N PRO A 422 -1.09 -11.18 -14.59
CA PRO A 422 -2.23 -10.46 -14.03
C PRO A 422 -1.85 -9.26 -13.14
N PHE A 423 -0.66 -8.69 -13.28
CA PHE A 423 -0.26 -7.55 -12.46
C PHE A 423 -1.16 -6.34 -12.70
N HIS A 424 -1.43 -5.61 -11.63
CA HIS A 424 -1.91 -4.24 -11.63
C HIS A 424 -0.74 -3.30 -11.40
N ASP A 425 -0.80 -2.08 -11.94
CA ASP A 425 0.27 -1.09 -11.76
C ASP A 425 -0.23 0.13 -10.98
N TRP A 426 0.53 0.59 -10.01
CA TRP A 426 0.37 1.94 -9.48
C TRP A 426 0.53 2.94 -10.64
N ASN A 427 -0.52 3.72 -10.93
CA ASN A 427 -0.53 4.63 -12.06
C ASN A 427 -0.06 6.03 -11.66
N ASP A 428 1.24 6.29 -11.76
CA ASP A 428 1.84 7.60 -11.49
C ASP A 428 1.37 8.69 -12.46
N ARG A 429 1.03 8.33 -13.72
CA ARG A 429 0.46 9.28 -14.68
C ARG A 429 -0.94 9.71 -14.26
N TYR A 430 -1.73 8.81 -13.69
CA TYR A 430 -3.02 9.17 -13.10
C TYR A 430 -2.81 10.21 -12.00
N ARG A 431 -1.95 9.90 -11.02
CA ARG A 431 -1.57 10.78 -9.92
C ARG A 431 -1.15 12.15 -10.43
N GLY A 432 -0.18 12.16 -11.33
CA GLY A 432 0.37 13.40 -11.90
C GLY A 432 -0.65 14.24 -12.65
N THR A 433 -1.51 13.62 -13.47
CA THR A 433 -2.53 14.32 -14.26
C THR A 433 -3.60 14.97 -13.37
N VAL A 434 -4.14 14.22 -12.39
CA VAL A 434 -5.19 14.72 -11.50
C VAL A 434 -4.68 15.88 -10.64
N ARG A 435 -3.47 15.73 -10.08
CA ARG A 435 -2.82 16.81 -9.31
C ARG A 435 -2.56 18.05 -10.17
N SER A 436 -2.03 17.87 -11.39
CA SER A 436 -1.79 18.99 -12.31
C SER A 436 -3.10 19.70 -12.61
N PHE A 437 -4.13 18.98 -13.04
CA PHE A 437 -5.39 19.60 -13.45
C PHE A 437 -6.04 20.41 -12.34
N TRP A 438 -6.15 19.88 -11.13
CA TRP A 438 -6.88 20.52 -10.04
C TRP A 438 -6.06 21.50 -9.22
N LEU A 439 -4.73 21.41 -9.25
CA LEU A 439 -3.84 22.18 -8.36
C LEU A 439 -2.77 22.94 -9.12
N ALA A 440 -1.77 22.30 -9.73
CA ALA A 440 -0.64 22.99 -10.35
C ALA A 440 -1.06 23.90 -11.50
N ASP A 441 -1.93 23.43 -12.41
CA ASP A 441 -2.46 24.25 -13.51
C ASP A 441 -3.25 25.44 -12.96
N VAL A 442 -4.05 25.24 -11.92
CA VAL A 442 -4.84 26.31 -11.32
C VAL A 442 -3.92 27.36 -10.70
N SER A 443 -2.87 26.95 -10.00
CA SER A 443 -1.82 27.85 -9.51
C SER A 443 -1.21 28.68 -10.64
N GLU A 444 -0.90 28.04 -11.79
CA GLU A 444 -0.38 28.75 -12.96
C GLU A 444 -1.41 29.73 -13.59
N MET A 445 -2.69 29.30 -13.66
CA MET A 445 -3.77 30.12 -14.18
C MET A 445 -4.01 31.38 -13.33
N THR A 446 -3.87 31.29 -11.99
CA THR A 446 -3.95 32.48 -11.12
C THR A 446 -2.82 33.48 -11.37
N ARG A 447 -1.72 33.04 -12.01
CA ARG A 447 -0.58 33.85 -12.43
C ARG A 447 -0.65 34.27 -13.89
N GLY A 448 -1.80 34.04 -14.56
CA GLY A 448 -2.03 34.38 -15.97
C GLY A 448 -1.37 33.45 -16.99
N ARG A 449 -0.94 32.26 -16.59
CA ARG A 449 -0.41 31.24 -17.50
C ARG A 449 -1.48 30.20 -17.84
N PRO A 450 -1.41 29.54 -19.02
CA PRO A 450 -2.40 28.51 -19.39
C PRO A 450 -2.19 27.22 -18.56
N GLY A 451 -3.28 26.47 -18.36
CA GLY A 451 -3.21 25.09 -17.86
C GLY A 451 -2.87 24.08 -18.95
N SER A 452 -3.00 22.80 -18.65
CA SER A 452 -2.73 21.68 -19.57
C SER A 452 -3.94 21.22 -20.41
N GLY A 453 -5.13 21.82 -20.20
CA GLY A 453 -6.38 21.42 -20.85
C GLY A 453 -6.99 20.17 -20.24
N VAL A 454 -7.95 19.53 -20.96
CA VAL A 454 -8.76 18.42 -20.43
C VAL A 454 -8.39 17.05 -20.99
N ARG A 455 -7.54 16.99 -22.02
CA ARG A 455 -7.27 15.74 -22.76
C ARG A 455 -6.70 14.63 -21.89
N ASP A 456 -5.66 14.95 -21.14
CA ASP A 456 -4.99 13.94 -20.30
C ASP A 456 -5.91 13.52 -19.14
N LEU A 457 -6.67 14.46 -18.56
CA LEU A 457 -7.66 14.15 -17.54
C LEU A 457 -8.72 13.17 -18.07
N ALA A 458 -9.27 13.43 -19.27
CA ALA A 458 -10.24 12.55 -19.90
C ALA A 458 -9.69 11.14 -20.15
N THR A 459 -8.42 11.04 -20.58
CA THR A 459 -7.74 9.74 -20.73
C THR A 459 -7.65 9.00 -19.39
N ARG A 460 -7.33 9.70 -18.30
CA ARG A 460 -7.27 9.08 -16.95
C ARG A 460 -8.64 8.67 -16.45
N LEU A 461 -9.65 9.53 -16.62
CA LEU A 461 -11.05 9.21 -16.26
C LEU A 461 -11.57 7.98 -17.00
N ALA A 462 -11.18 7.81 -18.27
CA ALA A 462 -11.59 6.69 -19.13
C ALA A 462 -10.83 5.37 -18.84
N GLY A 463 -9.89 5.34 -17.89
CA GLY A 463 -9.17 4.12 -17.49
C GLY A 463 -7.77 3.97 -18.06
N SER A 464 -7.14 5.04 -18.57
CA SER A 464 -5.74 5.04 -19.02
C SER A 464 -5.47 4.02 -20.14
N ALA A 465 -6.32 3.97 -21.16
CA ALA A 465 -6.19 3.03 -22.27
C ALA A 465 -4.87 3.16 -23.05
N ASP A 466 -4.26 4.36 -23.04
CA ASP A 466 -2.93 4.60 -23.61
C ASP A 466 -1.82 3.77 -22.96
N MET A 467 -2.05 3.25 -21.74
CA MET A 467 -1.09 2.46 -20.98
C MET A 467 -1.51 0.99 -20.84
N PHE A 468 -2.79 0.68 -20.79
CA PHE A 468 -3.28 -0.64 -20.40
C PHE A 468 -4.10 -1.34 -21.48
N SER A 469 -4.36 -0.71 -22.64
CA SER A 469 -5.11 -1.34 -23.73
C SER A 469 -4.26 -2.20 -24.69
N HIS A 470 -2.95 -2.26 -24.47
CA HIS A 470 -2.00 -3.06 -25.25
C HIS A 470 -1.45 -4.23 -24.43
N GLY A 471 -0.79 -5.18 -25.09
CA GLY A 471 -0.20 -6.37 -24.46
C GLY A 471 -0.53 -7.64 -25.22
N GLU A 472 -0.34 -8.80 -24.57
CA GLU A 472 -0.50 -10.13 -25.19
C GLU A 472 -1.96 -10.50 -25.50
N TYR A 473 -2.90 -9.88 -24.78
CA TYR A 473 -4.32 -10.19 -24.91
C TYR A 473 -5.07 -9.13 -25.73
N PRO A 474 -6.05 -9.50 -26.54
CA PRO A 474 -6.94 -8.53 -27.17
C PRO A 474 -7.62 -7.62 -26.14
N GLY A 475 -7.43 -6.28 -26.28
CA GLY A 475 -7.93 -5.31 -25.31
C GLY A 475 -6.97 -5.01 -24.15
N GLY A 476 -5.80 -5.63 -24.13
CA GLY A 476 -4.78 -5.42 -23.11
C GLY A 476 -5.16 -5.99 -21.74
N ARG A 477 -4.65 -5.36 -20.66
CA ARG A 477 -4.97 -5.76 -19.28
C ARG A 477 -6.28 -5.16 -18.74
N GLY A 478 -6.91 -4.25 -19.49
CA GLY A 478 -8.15 -3.59 -19.09
C GLY A 478 -7.94 -2.40 -18.14
N PRO A 479 -8.99 -1.60 -17.88
CA PRO A 479 -8.89 -0.42 -17.03
C PRO A 479 -8.60 -0.76 -15.57
N LEU A 480 -9.01 -1.94 -15.08
CA LEU A 480 -8.80 -2.35 -13.69
C LEU A 480 -7.33 -2.62 -13.36
N ALA A 481 -6.48 -2.87 -14.36
CA ALA A 481 -5.04 -2.98 -14.17
C ALA A 481 -4.40 -1.66 -13.71
N SER A 482 -5.09 -0.54 -13.87
CA SER A 482 -4.69 0.77 -13.35
C SER A 482 -5.11 0.90 -11.89
N VAL A 483 -4.18 0.82 -10.95
CA VAL A 483 -4.41 1.29 -9.58
C VAL A 483 -4.31 2.81 -9.60
N ASN A 484 -5.46 3.45 -9.53
CA ASN A 484 -5.57 4.90 -9.52
C ASN A 484 -5.38 5.44 -8.11
N PHE A 485 -4.45 6.34 -7.93
CA PHE A 485 -4.23 7.04 -6.67
C PHE A 485 -3.86 8.50 -6.90
N VAL A 486 -4.11 9.32 -5.93
CA VAL A 486 -3.74 10.74 -5.94
C VAL A 486 -2.67 11.05 -4.92
N THR A 487 -2.57 10.22 -3.89
CA THR A 487 -1.65 10.26 -2.76
C THR A 487 -1.28 8.84 -2.36
N ALA A 488 -0.10 8.66 -1.80
CA ALA A 488 0.39 7.43 -1.21
C ALA A 488 1.24 7.78 0.02
N HIS A 489 1.77 6.77 0.71
CA HIS A 489 2.65 6.97 1.86
C HIS A 489 3.84 7.88 1.54
N ASP A 490 4.38 7.80 0.30
CA ASP A 490 5.42 8.63 -0.25
C ASP A 490 4.84 9.86 -0.96
N GLY A 491 5.07 11.03 -0.45
CA GLY A 491 4.53 12.27 -0.97
C GLY A 491 3.64 13.02 0.02
N PHE A 492 3.02 14.09 -0.46
CA PHE A 492 2.04 14.85 0.32
C PHE A 492 0.75 14.05 0.54
N THR A 493 0.18 14.17 1.74
CA THR A 493 -1.22 13.80 1.98
C THR A 493 -2.15 14.69 1.16
N LEU A 494 -3.41 14.32 1.01
CA LEU A 494 -4.39 15.14 0.30
C LEU A 494 -4.53 16.54 0.93
N ARG A 495 -4.47 16.63 2.25
CA ARG A 495 -4.50 17.92 2.96
C ARG A 495 -3.26 18.75 2.65
N ASP A 496 -2.08 18.14 2.63
CA ASP A 496 -0.83 18.84 2.34
C ASP A 496 -0.75 19.26 0.88
N LEU A 497 -1.28 18.48 -0.06
CA LEU A 497 -1.37 18.86 -1.48
C LEU A 497 -2.12 20.18 -1.71
N VAL A 498 -3.11 20.47 -0.90
CA VAL A 498 -3.91 21.70 -1.00
C VAL A 498 -3.44 22.82 -0.07
N SER A 499 -2.36 22.57 0.69
CA SER A 499 -1.90 23.50 1.73
C SER A 499 -0.44 23.90 1.61
N TYR A 500 0.38 23.20 0.81
CA TYR A 500 1.82 23.47 0.67
C TYR A 500 2.25 23.47 -0.78
N ASP A 501 3.03 24.49 -1.19
CA ASP A 501 3.69 24.50 -2.50
C ASP A 501 5.04 23.76 -2.42
N HIS A 502 5.70 23.79 -1.28
CA HIS A 502 7.03 23.22 -1.07
C HIS A 502 7.03 22.23 0.09
N LYS A 503 7.85 21.17 -0.04
CA LYS A 503 8.05 20.18 1.02
C LYS A 503 8.70 20.80 2.27
N ASN A 504 8.37 20.26 3.43
CA ASN A 504 8.92 20.61 4.73
C ASN A 504 9.41 19.34 5.46
N ASN A 505 10.54 18.78 5.00
CA ASN A 505 11.13 17.54 5.53
C ASN A 505 12.23 17.81 6.56
N LEU A 506 12.37 19.05 7.06
CA LEU A 506 13.43 19.40 8.02
C LEU A 506 13.43 18.50 9.27
N ALA A 507 12.24 18.04 9.68
CA ALA A 507 12.09 17.10 10.78
C ALA A 507 12.80 15.75 10.52
N ASN A 508 13.11 15.36 9.29
CA ASN A 508 13.81 14.12 8.94
C ASN A 508 15.31 14.20 9.22
N GLY A 509 15.90 15.41 9.33
CA GLY A 509 17.32 15.61 9.60
C GLY A 509 18.23 15.42 8.40
N GLU A 510 17.67 15.61 7.17
CA GLU A 510 18.37 15.50 5.90
C GLU A 510 18.45 16.83 5.14
N ASP A 511 18.35 17.94 5.85
CA ASP A 511 18.40 19.32 5.32
C ASP A 511 17.36 19.57 4.21
N ASN A 512 16.17 18.91 4.32
CA ASN A 512 15.09 19.00 3.33
C ASN A 512 15.49 18.53 1.91
N ARG A 513 16.51 17.67 1.80
CA ARG A 513 16.97 17.13 0.50
C ARG A 513 16.23 15.87 0.08
N ASP A 514 15.68 15.14 1.04
CA ASP A 514 14.88 13.93 0.87
C ASP A 514 13.47 14.23 0.34
N GLY A 515 12.82 13.23 -0.24
CA GLY A 515 11.52 13.36 -0.88
C GLY A 515 11.55 14.15 -2.20
N THR A 516 10.43 14.17 -2.90
CA THR A 516 10.31 14.85 -4.21
C THR A 516 10.10 16.35 -4.10
N ASP A 517 10.62 17.12 -5.07
CA ASP A 517 10.28 18.54 -5.25
C ASP A 517 9.10 18.73 -6.21
N ASP A 518 8.74 17.74 -7.02
CA ASP A 518 7.58 17.77 -7.94
C ASP A 518 6.30 17.24 -7.26
N ASN A 519 5.72 18.03 -6.37
CA ASN A 519 4.49 17.66 -5.67
C ASN A 519 3.22 17.92 -6.49
N ARG A 520 3.28 18.81 -7.49
CA ARG A 520 2.12 19.30 -8.26
C ARG A 520 0.99 19.77 -7.35
N SER A 521 1.34 20.39 -6.26
CA SER A 521 0.47 20.91 -5.20
C SER A 521 0.13 22.38 -5.43
N TRP A 522 -0.79 22.89 -4.62
CA TRP A 522 -1.12 24.31 -4.58
C TRP A 522 -1.57 24.71 -3.17
N ASN A 523 -0.87 25.65 -2.55
CA ASN A 523 -1.16 26.15 -1.21
C ASN A 523 -2.37 27.10 -1.14
N HIS A 524 -2.98 27.45 -2.29
CA HIS A 524 -4.07 28.45 -2.43
C HIS A 524 -3.66 29.85 -1.95
N GLY A 525 -2.39 30.16 -1.94
CA GLY A 525 -1.84 31.48 -1.58
C GLY A 525 -1.16 31.56 -0.21
N THR A 526 -1.19 30.52 0.60
CA THR A 526 -0.50 30.49 1.91
C THR A 526 -0.03 29.08 2.24
N ASP A 527 1.26 28.89 2.54
CA ASP A 527 1.78 27.60 2.97
C ASP A 527 1.33 27.26 4.39
N GLY A 528 0.81 26.03 4.56
CA GLY A 528 0.41 25.52 5.85
C GLY A 528 -0.82 26.23 6.45
N ASP A 529 -0.75 26.44 7.76
CA ASP A 529 -1.82 27.11 8.49
C ASP A 529 -1.86 28.62 8.18
N VAL A 530 -3.07 29.18 8.22
CA VAL A 530 -3.25 30.61 7.99
C VAL A 530 -2.65 31.39 9.14
N PRO A 531 -1.83 32.44 8.88
CA PRO A 531 -1.25 33.25 9.93
C PRO A 531 -2.30 33.85 10.86
N GLU A 532 -1.94 33.99 12.15
CA GLU A 532 -2.81 34.60 13.16
C GLU A 532 -3.25 36.01 12.73
N GLY A 533 -4.54 36.28 12.89
CA GLY A 533 -5.15 37.58 12.52
C GLY A 533 -5.70 37.67 11.10
N ILE A 534 -5.52 36.63 10.26
CA ILE A 534 -6.14 36.51 8.94
C ILE A 534 -7.38 35.61 9.05
N ASP A 535 -8.49 36.04 8.40
CA ASP A 535 -9.67 35.17 8.28
C ASP A 535 -9.38 33.98 7.37
N ALA A 536 -9.21 32.81 7.97
CA ALA A 536 -8.97 31.57 7.28
C ALA A 536 -10.18 31.05 6.49
N GLY A 537 -11.40 31.55 6.78
CA GLY A 537 -12.64 30.97 6.26
C GLY A 537 -12.69 30.82 4.74
N PRO A 538 -12.42 31.87 3.94
CA PRO A 538 -12.45 31.77 2.48
C PRO A 538 -11.42 30.80 1.90
N LEU A 539 -10.20 30.80 2.44
CA LEU A 539 -9.10 29.92 2.00
C LEU A 539 -9.42 28.46 2.31
N GLU A 540 -9.92 28.18 3.51
CA GLU A 540 -10.29 26.84 3.91
C GLU A 540 -11.45 26.26 3.10
N VAL A 541 -12.41 27.09 2.70
CA VAL A 541 -13.50 26.69 1.79
C VAL A 541 -12.92 26.21 0.45
N LEU A 542 -11.94 26.93 -0.11
CA LEU A 542 -11.28 26.55 -1.38
C LEU A 542 -10.46 25.27 -1.22
N ARG A 543 -9.62 25.15 -0.19
CA ARG A 543 -8.82 23.95 0.09
C ARG A 543 -9.68 22.70 0.22
N ARG A 544 -10.77 22.79 0.99
CA ARG A 544 -11.74 21.70 1.17
C ARG A 544 -12.46 21.35 -0.12
N ARG A 545 -12.80 22.32 -0.96
CA ARG A 545 -13.38 22.09 -2.28
C ARG A 545 -12.37 21.37 -3.19
N SER A 546 -11.12 21.82 -3.23
CA SER A 546 -10.05 21.15 -3.99
C SER A 546 -9.85 19.70 -3.54
N SER A 547 -9.85 19.43 -2.24
CA SER A 547 -9.79 18.07 -1.71
C SER A 547 -10.97 17.21 -2.20
N ARG A 548 -12.18 17.74 -2.19
CA ARG A 548 -13.38 17.05 -2.70
C ARG A 548 -13.32 16.81 -4.21
N ASN A 549 -12.81 17.77 -4.99
CA ASN A 549 -12.61 17.61 -6.43
C ASN A 549 -11.66 16.46 -6.74
N VAL A 550 -10.54 16.40 -6.04
CA VAL A 550 -9.54 15.34 -6.21
C VAL A 550 -10.11 13.98 -5.84
N LEU A 551 -10.77 13.84 -4.68
CA LEU A 551 -11.44 12.61 -4.25
C LEU A 551 -12.58 12.20 -5.19
N GLY A 552 -13.42 13.15 -5.60
CA GLY A 552 -14.51 12.90 -6.55
C GLY A 552 -13.97 12.37 -7.88
N THR A 553 -12.90 12.98 -8.40
CA THR A 553 -12.25 12.54 -9.64
C THR A 553 -11.72 11.12 -9.50
N LEU A 554 -11.04 10.80 -8.39
CA LEU A 554 -10.53 9.45 -8.12
C LEU A 554 -11.66 8.41 -8.13
N LEU A 555 -12.78 8.71 -7.47
CA LEU A 555 -13.83 7.73 -7.24
C LEU A 555 -14.82 7.56 -8.41
N VAL A 556 -14.85 8.49 -9.39
CA VAL A 556 -15.62 8.31 -10.65
C VAL A 556 -14.79 7.74 -11.79
N SER A 557 -13.47 7.70 -11.66
CA SER A 557 -12.57 7.21 -12.70
C SER A 557 -12.69 5.70 -12.90
N ALA A 558 -12.58 5.25 -14.15
CA ALA A 558 -12.37 3.84 -14.45
C ALA A 558 -11.00 3.37 -13.94
N GLY A 559 -10.95 2.19 -13.37
CA GLY A 559 -9.75 1.63 -12.72
C GLY A 559 -10.01 1.26 -11.26
N THR A 560 -9.00 0.74 -10.58
CA THR A 560 -9.03 0.35 -9.18
C THR A 560 -8.60 1.55 -8.31
N PRO A 561 -9.49 2.16 -7.51
CA PRO A 561 -9.11 3.29 -6.68
C PRO A 561 -8.34 2.85 -5.44
N MET A 562 -7.29 3.62 -5.10
CA MET A 562 -6.55 3.52 -3.86
C MET A 562 -6.62 4.86 -3.10
N LEU A 563 -6.94 4.79 -1.82
CA LEU A 563 -6.94 5.90 -0.88
C LEU A 563 -5.77 5.77 0.07
N LEU A 564 -4.99 6.83 0.24
CA LEU A 564 -4.06 6.92 1.36
C LEU A 564 -4.87 7.11 2.64
N GLY A 565 -4.63 6.26 3.62
CA GLY A 565 -5.32 6.33 4.89
C GLY A 565 -5.12 7.68 5.60
N GLY A 566 -6.23 8.27 6.00
CA GLY A 566 -6.28 9.60 6.60
C GLY A 566 -6.66 10.72 5.62
N ASP A 567 -6.60 10.50 4.30
CA ASP A 567 -7.03 11.51 3.33
C ASP A 567 -8.52 11.81 3.44
N GLU A 568 -9.31 10.78 3.74
CA GLU A 568 -10.76 10.90 3.97
C GLU A 568 -11.10 11.77 5.19
N MET A 569 -10.16 11.97 6.10
CA MET A 569 -10.30 12.83 7.27
C MET A 569 -9.43 14.10 7.19
N GLY A 570 -8.78 14.34 6.05
CA GLY A 570 -7.91 15.51 5.89
C GLY A 570 -6.70 15.51 6.82
N ARG A 571 -6.05 14.34 7.01
CA ARG A 571 -4.80 14.20 7.75
C ARG A 571 -3.70 15.01 7.08
N SER A 572 -2.92 15.74 7.87
CA SER A 572 -1.73 16.49 7.44
C SER A 572 -0.47 15.91 8.07
N GLN A 573 0.62 15.95 7.33
CA GLN A 573 1.98 15.67 7.80
C GLN A 573 2.79 16.97 7.97
N GLY A 574 2.12 18.15 8.01
CA GLY A 574 2.76 19.44 8.16
C GLY A 574 3.67 19.82 6.98
N GLY A 575 3.31 19.33 5.76
CA GLY A 575 4.12 19.51 4.57
C GLY A 575 5.33 18.57 4.47
N ASN A 576 5.46 17.58 5.36
CA ASN A 576 6.46 16.52 5.21
C ASN A 576 5.96 15.50 4.18
N ASN A 577 6.65 15.41 3.03
CA ASN A 577 6.30 14.49 1.95
C ASN A 577 7.15 13.22 1.91
N ASN A 578 7.92 12.93 2.97
CA ASN A 578 8.78 11.75 3.08
C ASN A 578 8.94 11.31 4.53
N SER A 579 7.84 11.03 5.21
CA SER A 579 7.81 10.78 6.66
C SER A 579 8.34 9.39 7.08
N TYR A 580 9.20 8.77 6.27
CA TYR A 580 9.69 7.39 6.43
C TYR A 580 10.39 7.13 7.79
N CYS A 581 11.00 8.15 8.38
CA CYS A 581 11.71 8.07 9.66
C CYS A 581 10.98 8.79 10.79
N GLN A 582 9.67 9.06 10.65
CA GLN A 582 8.86 9.82 11.61
C GLN A 582 7.91 8.91 12.39
N ASP A 583 8.42 8.20 13.38
CA ASP A 583 7.56 7.53 14.38
C ASP A 583 7.05 8.55 15.40
N SER A 584 6.19 9.45 14.95
CA SER A 584 5.77 10.65 15.67
C SER A 584 4.36 11.09 15.24
N PRO A 585 3.75 12.09 15.89
CA PRO A 585 2.46 12.63 15.48
C PRO A 585 2.38 13.11 14.03
N ILE A 586 3.50 13.34 13.35
CA ILE A 586 3.53 13.63 11.90
C ILE A 586 2.90 12.48 11.12
N SER A 587 3.20 11.23 11.50
CA SER A 587 2.74 10.03 10.79
C SER A 587 1.52 9.36 11.43
N TRP A 588 1.30 9.56 12.72
CA TRP A 588 0.18 8.93 13.43
C TRP A 588 -1.14 9.65 13.12
N TYR A 589 -2.24 8.87 13.00
CA TYR A 589 -3.54 9.45 12.72
C TYR A 589 -4.10 10.16 13.95
N ASP A 590 -4.61 11.36 13.76
CA ASP A 590 -5.35 12.09 14.78
C ASP A 590 -6.85 11.76 14.65
N TRP A 591 -7.44 11.27 15.73
CA TRP A 591 -8.85 10.90 15.78
C TRP A 591 -9.69 11.94 16.54
N ASP A 592 -9.11 13.04 17.00
CA ASP A 592 -9.83 14.21 17.51
C ASP A 592 -10.23 15.13 16.36
N LEU A 593 -11.31 14.72 15.67
CA LEU A 593 -11.69 15.28 14.38
C LEU A 593 -12.54 16.54 14.53
N ALA A 594 -12.13 17.60 13.86
CA ALA A 594 -12.93 18.80 13.68
C ALA A 594 -14.21 18.51 12.85
N PRO A 595 -15.27 19.32 12.94
CA PRO A 595 -16.51 19.09 12.17
C PRO A 595 -16.30 18.92 10.69
N TRP A 596 -15.46 19.74 10.04
CA TRP A 596 -15.19 19.67 8.61
C TRP A 596 -14.51 18.35 8.19
N GLN A 597 -13.75 17.73 9.08
CA GLN A 597 -13.09 16.43 8.83
C GLN A 597 -14.13 15.30 8.81
N ASN A 598 -15.10 15.36 9.73
CA ASN A 598 -16.26 14.46 9.71
C ASN A 598 -17.10 14.62 8.44
N ASP A 599 -17.22 15.87 7.94
CA ASP A 599 -17.90 16.17 6.67
C ASP A 599 -17.17 15.54 5.47
N LEU A 600 -15.83 15.57 5.48
CA LEU A 600 -15.02 14.94 4.42
C LEU A 600 -15.11 13.41 4.47
N ILE A 601 -15.10 12.81 5.68
CA ILE A 601 -15.36 11.37 5.85
C ILE A 601 -16.75 11.02 5.30
N ALA A 602 -17.76 11.81 5.61
CA ALA A 602 -19.12 11.58 5.11
C ALA A 602 -19.19 11.67 3.58
N THR A 603 -18.46 12.61 2.99
CA THR A 603 -18.33 12.76 1.53
C THR A 603 -17.65 11.53 0.91
N THR A 604 -16.53 11.08 1.45
CA THR A 604 -15.79 9.91 0.97
C THR A 604 -16.66 8.65 1.04
N ARG A 605 -17.33 8.41 2.16
CA ARG A 605 -18.30 7.31 2.33
C ARG A 605 -19.43 7.35 1.31
N PHE A 606 -19.95 8.53 1.06
CA PHE A 606 -21.03 8.71 0.08
C PHE A 606 -20.56 8.34 -1.32
N LEU A 607 -19.42 8.84 -1.75
CA LEU A 607 -18.85 8.57 -3.08
C LEU A 607 -18.46 7.10 -3.26
N LEU A 608 -17.86 6.47 -2.24
CA LEU A 608 -17.54 5.04 -2.26
C LEU A 608 -18.80 4.18 -2.35
N ARG A 609 -19.83 4.53 -1.60
CA ARG A 609 -21.11 3.87 -1.67
C ARG A 609 -21.77 4.04 -3.03
N LEU A 610 -21.74 5.25 -3.59
CA LEU A 610 -22.27 5.52 -4.92
C LEU A 610 -21.58 4.66 -5.98
N ARG A 611 -20.23 4.55 -5.89
CA ARG A 611 -19.45 3.68 -6.76
C ARG A 611 -19.80 2.19 -6.60
N ASP A 612 -20.07 1.73 -5.38
CA ASP A 612 -20.47 0.34 -5.14
C ASP A 612 -21.88 0.04 -5.66
N GLU A 613 -22.82 0.96 -5.50
CA GLU A 613 -24.22 0.81 -5.93
C GLU A 613 -24.38 0.91 -7.45
N HIS A 614 -23.51 1.64 -8.17
CA HIS A 614 -23.62 1.93 -9.60
C HIS A 614 -22.46 1.31 -10.42
N PRO A 615 -22.68 0.16 -11.08
CA PRO A 615 -21.72 -0.47 -11.98
C PRO A 615 -21.16 0.47 -13.06
N VAL A 616 -21.93 1.45 -13.53
CA VAL A 616 -21.49 2.44 -14.52
C VAL A 616 -20.28 3.27 -14.04
N MET A 617 -20.05 3.37 -12.72
CA MET A 617 -18.87 4.06 -12.14
C MET A 617 -17.61 3.20 -12.11
N ARG A 618 -17.72 1.88 -12.29
CA ARG A 618 -16.61 0.91 -12.17
C ARG A 618 -16.56 -0.08 -13.34
N PRO A 619 -16.43 0.44 -14.58
CA PRO A 619 -16.41 -0.41 -15.77
C PRO A 619 -15.19 -1.35 -15.74
N ALA A 620 -15.42 -2.64 -16.05
CA ALA A 620 -14.37 -3.67 -16.12
C ALA A 620 -13.66 -3.73 -17.48
N ALA A 621 -14.18 -3.03 -18.50
CA ALA A 621 -13.60 -2.95 -19.82
C ALA A 621 -13.49 -1.50 -20.29
N PHE A 622 -12.55 -1.26 -21.21
CA PHE A 622 -12.48 0.03 -21.88
C PHE A 622 -13.72 0.30 -22.72
N ALA A 623 -14.20 1.52 -22.65
CA ALA A 623 -15.29 1.98 -23.50
C ALA A 623 -14.86 2.00 -24.98
N SER A 624 -15.80 1.66 -25.85
CA SER A 624 -15.60 1.66 -27.30
C SER A 624 -15.78 3.03 -27.95
N GLY A 625 -16.43 3.95 -27.24
CA GLY A 625 -16.89 5.25 -27.76
C GLY A 625 -18.00 5.12 -28.81
N ARG A 626 -18.72 3.99 -28.82
CA ARG A 626 -19.80 3.71 -29.78
C ARG A 626 -21.06 3.28 -29.05
N PRO A 627 -22.24 3.53 -29.64
CA PRO A 627 -23.47 2.96 -29.12
C PRO A 627 -23.45 1.43 -29.16
N ALA A 628 -24.03 0.80 -28.14
CA ALA A 628 -24.31 -0.62 -28.17
C ALA A 628 -25.46 -0.93 -29.17
N ASP A 629 -25.63 -2.22 -29.52
CA ASP A 629 -26.69 -2.63 -30.43
C ASP A 629 -28.08 -2.20 -29.90
N GLY A 630 -28.77 -1.39 -30.69
CA GLY A 630 -30.09 -0.83 -30.34
C GLY A 630 -30.03 0.34 -29.37
N ASP A 631 -28.90 0.97 -29.21
CA ASP A 631 -28.67 2.20 -28.47
C ASP A 631 -28.35 3.38 -29.43
N GLU A 632 -28.66 4.59 -29.02
CA GLU A 632 -28.33 5.83 -29.74
C GLU A 632 -27.18 6.59 -29.06
N ILE A 633 -26.92 6.33 -27.76
CA ILE A 633 -25.87 6.96 -26.97
C ILE A 633 -24.66 6.04 -26.88
N ALA A 634 -23.47 6.61 -27.11
CA ALA A 634 -22.23 5.87 -26.95
C ALA A 634 -22.02 5.40 -25.49
N ASP A 635 -21.36 4.24 -25.31
CA ASP A 635 -20.98 3.72 -24.00
C ASP A 635 -20.15 4.73 -23.17
N LEU A 636 -19.40 5.60 -23.87
CA LEU A 636 -18.70 6.76 -23.31
C LEU A 636 -18.73 7.91 -24.32
N ALA A 637 -19.23 9.06 -23.92
CA ALA A 637 -19.25 10.26 -24.73
C ALA A 637 -18.72 11.48 -23.94
N TRP A 638 -18.23 12.47 -24.68
CA TRP A 638 -17.62 13.66 -24.11
C TRP A 638 -18.23 14.91 -24.75
N TYR A 639 -18.63 15.87 -23.92
CA TYR A 639 -19.27 17.09 -24.38
C TYR A 639 -18.56 18.32 -23.83
N ARG A 640 -18.67 19.42 -24.59
CA ARG A 640 -18.30 20.79 -24.19
C ARG A 640 -19.32 21.40 -23.27
N ALA A 641 -19.05 22.60 -22.76
CA ALA A 641 -20.02 23.36 -21.95
C ALA A 641 -21.35 23.68 -22.68
N ASP A 642 -21.29 23.89 -23.99
CA ASP A 642 -22.47 24.18 -24.83
C ASP A 642 -23.34 22.94 -25.15
N GLY A 643 -23.00 21.76 -24.59
CA GLY A 643 -23.71 20.50 -24.84
C GLY A 643 -23.32 19.79 -26.13
N GLU A 644 -22.46 20.39 -26.95
CA GLU A 644 -21.98 19.79 -28.18
C GLU A 644 -20.83 18.80 -27.93
N PRO A 645 -20.72 17.74 -28.75
CA PRO A 645 -19.63 16.78 -28.61
C PRO A 645 -18.26 17.44 -28.71
N MET A 646 -17.31 16.90 -27.94
CA MET A 646 -15.89 17.33 -28.00
C MET A 646 -15.33 17.07 -29.41
N GLN A 647 -14.65 18.05 -29.98
CA GLN A 647 -14.06 17.99 -31.31
C GLN A 647 -12.54 17.94 -31.23
N GLY A 648 -11.85 17.56 -32.33
CA GLY A 648 -10.42 17.40 -32.37
C GLY A 648 -9.61 18.60 -31.84
N TRP A 649 -9.99 19.81 -32.22
CA TRP A 649 -9.29 21.03 -31.79
C TRP A 649 -9.53 21.38 -30.33
N THR A 650 -10.71 21.07 -29.75
CA THR A 650 -10.99 21.33 -28.33
C THR A 650 -10.19 20.43 -27.39
N TRP A 651 -9.85 19.22 -27.83
CA TRP A 651 -8.97 18.31 -27.08
C TRP A 651 -7.54 18.85 -26.91
N HIS A 652 -7.11 19.70 -27.83
CA HIS A 652 -5.73 20.23 -27.87
C HIS A 652 -5.60 21.68 -27.38
N ASP A 653 -6.74 22.33 -27.07
CA ASP A 653 -6.73 23.68 -26.55
C ASP A 653 -6.45 23.69 -25.03
N PRO A 654 -5.33 24.25 -24.59
CA PRO A 654 -5.00 24.34 -23.17
C PRO A 654 -5.97 25.23 -22.37
N ALA A 655 -6.74 26.09 -23.05
CA ALA A 655 -7.77 26.92 -22.42
C ALA A 655 -9.06 26.15 -22.15
N THR A 656 -9.26 24.98 -22.78
CA THR A 656 -10.42 24.13 -22.50
C THR A 656 -10.27 23.52 -21.11
N ARG A 657 -11.08 23.99 -20.14
CA ARG A 657 -11.07 23.55 -18.74
C ARG A 657 -12.42 23.02 -18.27
N VAL A 658 -13.43 23.02 -19.13
CA VAL A 658 -14.79 22.50 -18.87
C VAL A 658 -15.01 21.28 -19.74
N ILE A 659 -15.48 20.18 -19.12
CA ILE A 659 -15.75 18.92 -19.81
C ILE A 659 -16.92 18.20 -19.14
N GLN A 660 -17.73 17.53 -19.94
CA GLN A 660 -18.78 16.62 -19.50
C GLN A 660 -18.44 15.20 -19.96
N MET A 661 -18.44 14.24 -19.04
CA MET A 661 -18.28 12.81 -19.30
C MET A 661 -19.62 12.12 -19.12
N LEU A 662 -20.18 11.56 -20.18
CA LEU A 662 -21.37 10.73 -20.14
C LEU A 662 -20.96 9.26 -20.31
N ARG A 663 -21.32 8.41 -19.36
CA ARG A 663 -21.25 6.93 -19.50
C ARG A 663 -22.66 6.36 -19.51
N SER A 664 -22.97 5.57 -20.53
CA SER A 664 -24.24 4.85 -20.57
C SER A 664 -24.24 3.67 -19.61
N GLY A 665 -25.24 3.60 -18.74
CA GLY A 665 -25.48 2.48 -17.84
C GLY A 665 -26.33 1.37 -18.45
N ARG A 666 -26.88 1.57 -19.64
CA ARG A 666 -27.90 0.70 -20.25
C ARG A 666 -27.46 -0.76 -20.37
N THR A 667 -26.25 -1.02 -20.85
CA THR A 667 -25.73 -2.39 -21.00
C THR A 667 -25.42 -3.05 -19.66
N LEU A 668 -25.28 -2.26 -18.61
CA LEU A 668 -25.00 -2.72 -17.25
C LEU A 668 -26.28 -2.87 -16.41
N GLY A 669 -27.44 -2.50 -16.97
CA GLY A 669 -28.71 -2.47 -16.24
C GLY A 669 -28.74 -1.40 -15.15
N ASP A 670 -27.99 -0.29 -15.35
CA ASP A 670 -27.80 0.82 -14.42
C ASP A 670 -28.31 2.13 -15.04
N ASP A 671 -28.35 3.18 -14.25
CA ASP A 671 -28.60 4.54 -14.72
C ASP A 671 -27.37 5.09 -15.47
N ASP A 672 -27.60 6.05 -16.38
CA ASP A 672 -26.50 6.75 -17.03
C ASP A 672 -25.81 7.70 -16.03
N LEU A 673 -24.51 7.81 -16.15
CA LEU A 673 -23.65 8.68 -15.32
C LEU A 673 -23.21 9.88 -16.13
N LEU A 674 -23.49 11.11 -15.62
CA LEU A 674 -22.92 12.33 -16.15
C LEU A 674 -22.04 12.98 -15.10
N VAL A 675 -20.76 13.16 -15.42
CA VAL A 675 -19.80 13.89 -14.62
C VAL A 675 -19.44 15.19 -15.32
N ILE A 676 -19.68 16.31 -14.65
CA ILE A 676 -19.33 17.63 -15.17
C ILE A 676 -18.19 18.21 -14.35
N ILE A 677 -17.13 18.64 -15.03
CA ILE A 677 -15.96 19.24 -14.42
C ILE A 677 -15.78 20.65 -14.97
N ASN A 678 -15.75 21.63 -14.08
CA ASN A 678 -15.30 22.99 -14.35
C ASN A 678 -13.97 23.24 -13.63
N GLY A 679 -12.86 23.09 -14.34
CA GLY A 679 -11.50 23.38 -13.84
C GLY A 679 -11.02 24.81 -14.17
N SER A 680 -11.94 25.73 -14.56
CA SER A 680 -11.62 27.14 -14.81
C SER A 680 -11.77 27.99 -13.54
N LEU A 681 -11.23 29.19 -13.60
CA LEU A 681 -11.37 30.19 -12.52
C LEU A 681 -12.72 30.93 -12.58
N ASP A 682 -13.50 30.72 -13.62
CA ASP A 682 -14.77 31.39 -13.87
C ASP A 682 -15.96 30.47 -13.58
N GLN A 683 -17.09 31.08 -13.28
CA GLN A 683 -18.37 30.42 -13.30
C GLN A 683 -18.77 30.17 -14.76
N VAL A 684 -19.32 28.98 -15.06
CA VAL A 684 -19.65 28.59 -16.43
C VAL A 684 -21.06 27.98 -16.50
N ASP A 685 -21.80 28.38 -17.50
CA ASP A 685 -23.07 27.78 -17.86
C ASP A 685 -22.83 26.53 -18.73
N VAL A 686 -23.49 25.44 -18.37
CA VAL A 686 -23.31 24.13 -19.03
C VAL A 686 -24.67 23.61 -19.46
N VAL A 687 -24.80 23.22 -20.74
CA VAL A 687 -25.96 22.58 -21.30
C VAL A 687 -25.86 21.05 -21.11
N LEU A 688 -26.87 20.45 -20.51
CA LEU A 688 -26.86 19.01 -20.20
C LEU A 688 -27.16 18.16 -21.44
N PRO A 689 -26.39 17.08 -21.71
CA PRO A 689 -26.63 16.19 -22.85
C PRO A 689 -27.87 15.31 -22.64
N ASP A 690 -28.30 14.62 -23.69
CA ASP A 690 -29.40 13.65 -23.60
C ASP A 690 -29.03 12.44 -22.71
N ALA A 691 -30.03 11.87 -22.07
CA ALA A 691 -29.95 10.74 -21.15
C ALA A 691 -30.99 9.66 -21.49
N HIS A 692 -31.09 9.25 -22.76
CA HIS A 692 -32.12 8.30 -23.23
C HIS A 692 -33.56 8.78 -22.93
N GLY A 693 -33.79 10.11 -23.00
CA GLY A 693 -35.05 10.71 -22.69
C GLY A 693 -35.43 10.74 -21.20
N LYS A 694 -34.49 10.38 -20.30
CA LYS A 694 -34.67 10.50 -18.84
C LYS A 694 -34.23 11.86 -18.35
N ASP A 695 -34.64 12.22 -17.15
CA ASP A 695 -34.18 13.44 -16.48
C ASP A 695 -32.85 13.18 -15.75
N TRP A 696 -32.05 14.23 -15.55
CA TRP A 696 -30.84 14.24 -14.78
C TRP A 696 -31.11 14.59 -13.31
N HIS A 697 -30.61 13.77 -12.40
CA HIS A 697 -30.65 13.99 -10.95
C HIS A 697 -29.30 14.37 -10.42
N LEU A 698 -29.12 15.62 -9.95
CA LEU A 698 -27.88 16.04 -9.30
C LEU A 698 -27.65 15.23 -8.02
N THR A 699 -26.70 14.33 -8.06
CA THR A 699 -26.43 13.37 -7.00
C THR A 699 -25.36 13.88 -6.03
N TRP A 700 -24.36 14.59 -6.57
CA TRP A 700 -23.31 15.18 -5.77
C TRP A 700 -22.71 16.42 -6.43
N ASP A 701 -22.30 17.40 -5.59
CA ASP A 701 -21.62 18.63 -6.00
C ASP A 701 -20.46 18.90 -5.02
N SER A 702 -19.27 19.15 -5.54
CA SER A 702 -18.05 19.38 -4.72
C SER A 702 -18.11 20.67 -3.91
N THR A 703 -19.04 21.57 -4.20
CA THR A 703 -19.33 22.76 -3.37
C THR A 703 -20.05 22.40 -2.07
N TRP A 704 -20.69 21.24 -2.00
CA TRP A 704 -21.40 20.83 -0.80
C TRP A 704 -20.41 20.43 0.30
N PRO A 705 -20.49 21.04 1.48
CA PRO A 705 -19.65 20.62 2.60
C PRO A 705 -19.91 19.17 3.01
N VAL A 706 -21.17 18.76 3.01
CA VAL A 706 -21.65 17.41 3.28
C VAL A 706 -22.51 16.90 2.14
N PRO A 707 -22.53 15.60 1.86
CA PRO A 707 -23.45 15.02 0.89
C PRO A 707 -24.90 15.31 1.28
N ARG A 708 -25.70 15.67 0.31
CA ARG A 708 -27.14 15.89 0.50
C ARG A 708 -27.87 14.57 0.27
N PRO A 709 -28.84 14.19 1.13
CA PRO A 709 -29.63 12.99 0.91
C PRO A 709 -30.43 13.14 -0.38
N HIS A 710 -30.15 12.30 -1.36
CA HIS A 710 -30.84 12.36 -2.65
C HIS A 710 -31.74 11.16 -2.89
N SER A 711 -32.75 11.43 -3.71
CA SER A 711 -33.87 10.57 -3.95
C SER A 711 -33.55 9.20 -4.55
N SER A 712 -32.56 9.05 -5.45
CA SER A 712 -32.27 7.77 -6.10
C SER A 712 -31.59 6.77 -5.15
N ALA A 713 -30.54 7.16 -4.47
CA ALA A 713 -29.85 6.31 -3.49
C ALA A 713 -30.73 5.97 -2.27
N PHE A 714 -31.65 6.90 -1.88
CA PHE A 714 -32.61 6.67 -0.82
C PHE A 714 -33.87 5.90 -1.26
N ALA A 715 -34.28 6.01 -2.53
CA ALA A 715 -35.38 5.22 -3.07
C ALA A 715 -34.99 3.76 -3.24
N LEU A 716 -33.75 3.45 -3.63
CA LEU A 716 -33.20 2.09 -3.67
C LEU A 716 -33.12 1.47 -2.25
N ALA A 717 -32.69 2.23 -1.25
CA ALA A 717 -32.65 1.79 0.14
C ALA A 717 -34.04 1.45 0.71
N ARG A 718 -35.12 1.99 0.14
CA ARG A 718 -36.50 1.59 0.48
C ARG A 718 -36.95 0.28 -0.20
N ARG A 719 -36.42 -0.06 -1.37
CA ARG A 719 -36.66 -1.35 -2.04
C ARG A 719 -35.93 -2.53 -1.36
N VAL A 720 -34.79 -2.29 -0.74
CA VAL A 720 -34.08 -3.27 0.09
C VAL A 720 -34.59 -3.14 1.52
N LYS A 721 -35.39 -4.08 1.95
CA LYS A 721 -35.99 -4.12 3.30
C LYS A 721 -34.94 -3.94 4.38
N ARG A 722 -34.98 -2.78 5.10
CA ARG A 722 -34.40 -2.52 6.42
C ARG A 722 -32.86 -2.69 6.57
N GLY A 723 -32.09 -1.64 6.31
CA GLY A 723 -30.73 -1.61 6.82
C GLY A 723 -29.95 -0.30 6.60
N PRO A 724 -29.67 0.15 5.37
CA PRO A 724 -28.70 1.24 5.17
C PRO A 724 -29.13 2.64 5.60
N ALA A 725 -30.41 3.00 5.41
CA ALA A 725 -30.90 4.34 5.76
C ALA A 725 -30.95 4.62 7.26
N ALA A 726 -31.21 3.58 8.06
CA ALA A 726 -31.19 3.72 9.52
C ALA A 726 -29.75 3.89 10.05
N HIS A 727 -28.80 3.24 9.41
CA HIS A 727 -27.38 3.31 9.78
C HIS A 727 -26.79 4.68 9.43
N TRP A 728 -27.12 5.23 8.22
CA TRP A 728 -26.65 6.56 7.84
C TRP A 728 -27.14 7.65 8.82
N ARG A 729 -28.40 7.56 9.27
CA ARG A 729 -28.96 8.50 10.28
C ARG A 729 -28.23 8.42 11.63
N ALA A 730 -27.72 7.26 11.99
CA ALA A 730 -26.98 7.06 13.23
C ALA A 730 -25.57 7.66 13.20
N ILE A 731 -24.92 7.66 12.04
CA ILE A 731 -23.54 8.13 11.88
C ILE A 731 -23.43 9.60 11.40
N ASN A 732 -24.52 10.20 10.93
CA ASN A 732 -24.57 11.61 10.53
C ASN A 732 -25.84 12.30 11.06
N PRO A 733 -25.88 12.64 12.37
CA PRO A 733 -27.04 13.29 12.97
C PRO A 733 -27.35 14.69 12.40
N GLU A 734 -26.34 15.41 11.90
CA GLU A 734 -26.55 16.75 11.29
C GLU A 734 -27.11 16.66 9.88
N GLY A 735 -26.61 15.74 9.06
CA GLY A 735 -27.22 15.46 7.75
C GLY A 735 -28.66 14.94 7.88
N ALA A 736 -28.95 14.16 8.94
CA ALA A 736 -30.33 13.76 9.27
C ALA A 736 -31.20 14.94 9.72
N ARG A 737 -30.59 15.96 10.36
CA ARG A 737 -31.29 17.20 10.74
C ARG A 737 -31.60 18.09 9.54
N ALA A 738 -30.62 18.24 8.61
CA ALA A 738 -30.85 18.95 7.33
C ALA A 738 -31.96 18.28 6.51
N ALA A 739 -32.02 16.94 6.50
CA ALA A 739 -33.08 16.20 5.86
C ALA A 739 -34.48 16.44 6.50
N ARG A 740 -34.53 16.79 7.81
CA ARG A 740 -35.78 17.10 8.51
C ARG A 740 -36.27 18.54 8.30
N THR A 741 -35.37 19.47 7.92
CA THR A 741 -35.72 20.89 7.74
C THR A 741 -36.26 21.24 6.33
N GLY A 742 -36.60 20.23 5.51
CA GLY A 742 -37.34 20.43 4.27
C GLY A 742 -36.57 21.10 3.13
N ALA A 743 -35.24 21.24 3.23
CA ALA A 743 -34.41 21.65 2.11
C ALA A 743 -34.12 20.45 1.18
N THR A 744 -35.14 19.84 0.64
CA THR A 744 -35.07 18.88 -0.48
C THR A 744 -35.06 19.69 -1.77
N ASP A 745 -33.97 20.40 -2.05
CA ASP A 745 -33.67 20.86 -3.39
C ASP A 745 -33.08 19.68 -4.17
N CYS A 746 -33.97 18.70 -4.46
CA CYS A 746 -33.73 17.70 -5.49
C CYS A 746 -33.80 18.42 -6.83
N ARG A 747 -32.68 19.05 -7.24
CA ARG A 747 -32.64 19.64 -8.57
C ARG A 747 -32.69 18.52 -9.58
N GLN A 748 -33.80 18.45 -10.27
CA GLN A 748 -34.04 17.61 -11.42
C GLN A 748 -33.93 18.51 -12.64
N ASP A 749 -32.96 18.22 -13.48
CA ASP A 749 -32.71 18.97 -14.71
C ASP A 749 -33.07 18.07 -15.90
N ARG A 750 -33.53 18.67 -17.00
CA ARG A 750 -33.85 17.95 -18.23
C ARG A 750 -32.67 17.99 -19.19
N PRO A 751 -32.56 17.01 -20.10
CA PRO A 751 -31.70 17.18 -21.26
C PRO A 751 -31.98 18.51 -21.98
N GLY A 752 -30.91 19.23 -22.32
CA GLY A 752 -30.99 20.58 -22.92
C GLY A 752 -31.15 21.73 -21.92
N ASP A 753 -31.42 21.44 -20.64
CA ASP A 753 -31.43 22.51 -19.63
C ASP A 753 -30.01 23.04 -19.40
N THR A 754 -29.91 24.31 -19.05
CA THR A 754 -28.64 24.95 -18.68
C THR A 754 -28.49 24.96 -17.17
N THR A 755 -27.37 24.50 -16.70
CA THR A 755 -26.97 24.56 -15.29
C THR A 755 -25.68 25.36 -15.12
N THR A 756 -25.62 26.18 -14.08
CA THR A 756 -24.48 27.03 -13.81
C THR A 756 -23.53 26.32 -12.80
N LEU A 757 -22.26 26.17 -13.17
CA LEU A 757 -21.23 25.65 -12.29
C LEU A 757 -20.33 26.76 -11.77
N GLU A 758 -20.11 26.78 -10.47
CA GLU A 758 -19.07 27.61 -9.85
C GLU A 758 -17.68 27.27 -10.41
N SER A 759 -16.71 28.16 -10.24
CA SER A 759 -15.30 27.91 -10.54
C SER A 759 -14.78 26.71 -9.75
N LEU A 760 -13.87 25.93 -10.33
CA LEU A 760 -13.21 24.80 -9.69
C LEU A 760 -14.23 23.84 -9.04
N THR A 761 -15.20 23.37 -9.82
CA THR A 761 -16.31 22.53 -9.32
C THR A 761 -16.45 21.27 -10.16
N MET A 762 -16.86 20.21 -9.47
CA MET A 762 -17.24 18.94 -10.06
C MET A 762 -18.65 18.57 -9.61
N ARG A 763 -19.49 18.07 -10.54
CA ARG A 763 -20.82 17.53 -10.27
C ARG A 763 -20.97 16.11 -10.81
N ILE A 764 -21.78 15.33 -10.12
CA ILE A 764 -22.19 13.98 -10.53
C ILE A 764 -23.71 13.97 -10.63
N TYR A 765 -24.20 13.55 -11.79
CA TYR A 765 -25.61 13.31 -12.06
C TYR A 765 -25.82 11.83 -12.41
N LEU A 766 -26.96 11.29 -12.03
CA LEU A 766 -27.47 10.02 -12.50
C LEU A 766 -28.77 10.24 -13.27
N SER A 767 -29.01 9.51 -14.35
CA SER A 767 -30.29 9.53 -15.05
C SER A 767 -31.32 8.73 -14.24
N GLY A 768 -32.57 9.07 -14.35
CA GLY A 768 -33.63 8.30 -13.66
C GLY A 768 -35.00 8.70 -14.08
N GLU A 769 -35.99 7.84 -13.79
CA GLU A 769 -37.41 8.20 -13.94
C GLU A 769 -37.76 9.30 -12.95
N ARG A 770 -38.70 10.14 -13.33
CA ARG A 770 -39.24 11.22 -12.51
C ARG A 770 -39.80 10.67 -11.20
N LEU A 771 -39.17 11.00 -10.10
CA LEU A 771 -39.65 10.64 -8.77
C LEU A 771 -40.72 11.65 -8.37
N GLU A 772 -41.98 11.19 -8.26
CA GLU A 772 -43.02 12.01 -7.64
C GLU A 772 -42.65 12.30 -6.17
N PRO A 773 -42.91 13.53 -5.68
CA PRO A 773 -42.65 13.87 -4.31
C PRO A 773 -43.45 12.93 -3.39
N VAL A 774 -42.77 12.13 -2.59
CA VAL A 774 -43.43 11.31 -1.57
C VAL A 774 -43.87 12.25 -0.46
N VAL A 775 -45.17 12.52 -0.43
CA VAL A 775 -45.79 13.14 0.74
C VAL A 775 -45.71 12.15 1.88
N GLU A 776 -44.79 12.39 2.83
CA GLU A 776 -44.73 11.58 4.05
C GLU A 776 -46.04 11.82 4.83
N PRO A 777 -46.75 10.76 5.22
CA PRO A 777 -47.85 10.93 6.17
C PRO A 777 -47.27 11.45 7.49
N ASP A 778 -47.97 12.39 8.10
CA ASP A 778 -47.60 12.96 9.40
C ASP A 778 -47.24 11.84 10.39
N PRO A 779 -46.14 11.99 11.11
CA PRO A 779 -45.70 10.98 12.09
C PRO A 779 -46.82 10.86 13.15
N ALA A 780 -47.30 9.65 13.35
CA ALA A 780 -48.22 9.34 14.43
C ALA A 780 -47.64 9.84 15.76
N PRO A 781 -48.44 10.47 16.63
CA PRO A 781 -47.93 11.00 17.89
C PRO A 781 -47.30 9.90 18.72
N VAL A 782 -46.05 10.15 19.16
CA VAL A 782 -45.31 9.27 20.05
C VAL A 782 -46.09 9.15 21.37
N PRO A 783 -46.47 7.94 21.81
CA PRO A 783 -47.11 7.80 23.14
C PRO A 783 -46.16 8.30 24.19
N ALA A 784 -46.64 9.18 25.08
CA ALA A 784 -45.90 9.62 26.24
C ALA A 784 -45.44 8.40 27.07
N LEU A 785 -44.16 8.25 27.28
CA LEU A 785 -43.61 7.32 28.25
C LEU A 785 -44.19 7.70 29.63
N ALA A 786 -45.04 6.82 30.21
CA ALA A 786 -45.49 6.94 31.56
C ALA A 786 -44.26 6.92 32.50
N GLN A 787 -44.10 7.98 33.25
CA GLN A 787 -43.22 8.00 34.42
C GLN A 787 -43.87 7.07 35.46
N ASP A 788 -43.36 5.90 35.63
CA ASP A 788 -43.65 5.09 36.81
C ASP A 788 -42.58 5.29 37.88
N GLN A 789 -43.07 5.47 39.08
CA GLN A 789 -42.48 5.86 40.39
C GLN A 789 -41.38 4.91 40.88
#